data_bde7fce740e1436c58e19a42f4ce24d3
#
_entry.id   bde7fce740e1436c58e19a42f4ce24d3
#
_cell.length_a   1.000
_cell.length_b   1.000
_cell.length_c   1.000
_cell.angle_alpha   90.00
_cell.angle_beta   90.00
_cell.angle_gamma   90.00
#
_symmetry.space_group_name_H-M   'P 1'
#
loop_
_entity.id
_entity.type
_entity.pdbx_description
1 polymer ?
#
loop_
_entity_poly.entity_id
_entity_poly.type
_entity_poly.pdbx_seq_one_letter_code
_entity_poly.pdbx_strand_id
1 'polypeptide(L)'
;STTAPTPPAAPPAAKPPPAAPTAAPAPAAAPAPPARPAAQPGGLTPFAEVTRDARRSDGYLPVWTRDDKTWIEIPAARLDQPMFLGLSLAGGIGIGPFWPGMMGRERVVVLRRVGNAVHLLARNLHARAPAGTPLARAVAESYSDSLLGSAPLAAAPQPGSGALLVDAAVLLGGDIPGTQTALEARFRLAYALDRGHSSIERARTQADGLFVTMRSHFAVPKLPAPPAAAPGAPPPNPASQPNPPDSVPDARSLFLATTYTLAPLPARPMKPRLADPRVGYFTSSFIDFGNDTQEGRRTHFIERWRLEKKDPAAAVSEPREPIRVVLDRNIPERWRAPLREAALEWNKAFERAGFRDAIRVEQQPDDADWSTLEGVRLLAVRWFAQEGPGSTAVGPSQSDPRTGEILRGAAIIDENRVRVFRARATDGVPRWADTVQSAMTAWGGGPQGRCNYADVAFEEAAFGFDLLVERGLLDPNSPEADAYIADALKNVTMHEIGHALGLRHNFRASTAATPEQLRDRAWTRANGLSSSVMEYNAQNLPLQGEPVADYNMLTLGAYDIWAIEYGYREFGPGEDEARALKALASRGDREPALAYATDQDLANNDPMVNQRDMSNDPLAFAQRQVKLARELWQRTTTRPLAPDEDLTAYRRALQRVLSTLGSSLSFATKYVGGVHTSRASAGADKPLLVPVPAAQQRAALDVVVAELFGSASFRFDPRAMSRLGIDHHEPRTPPGAGPGAGGGVDFSLPGAVLTLQRGALDALMSDALAGRLADAESKVADPRQLLTYAEVQDRLAKAVWSELADGGRGGPSPRQQPRAGPPRGELGHVERGPEGPAGEAGR
;
A
#
# COMPACT_ATOMS: atom_id res chain seq x y z
N SER A 1 -16.69 -52.86 -48.23
CA SER A 1 -17.19 -53.35 -46.92
C SER A 1 -16.29 -52.76 -45.83
N THR A 2 -16.70 -51.64 -45.26
CA THR A 2 -16.03 -51.00 -44.16
C THR A 2 -16.95 -51.13 -42.95
N THR A 3 -16.51 -51.91 -41.97
CA THR A 3 -17.17 -52.11 -40.69
C THR A 3 -16.74 -50.99 -39.74
N ALA A 4 -17.75 -50.33 -39.16
CA ALA A 4 -17.57 -49.33 -38.13
C ALA A 4 -17.17 -49.96 -36.76
N PRO A 5 -16.40 -49.28 -35.92
CA PRO A 5 -16.03 -49.81 -34.62
C PRO A 5 -17.15 -49.59 -33.58
N THR A 6 -17.32 -50.65 -32.78
CA THR A 6 -18.26 -50.73 -31.64
C THR A 6 -17.86 -49.77 -30.52
N PRO A 7 -18.80 -49.08 -29.82
CA PRO A 7 -18.49 -48.25 -28.70
C PRO A 7 -18.09 -49.07 -27.45
N PRO A 8 -17.25 -48.54 -26.56
CA PRO A 8 -16.84 -49.24 -25.34
C PRO A 8 -17.95 -49.32 -24.30
N ALA A 9 -17.98 -50.42 -23.55
CA ALA A 9 -18.95 -50.76 -22.51
C ALA A 9 -18.88 -49.75 -21.33
N ALA A 10 -20.08 -49.46 -20.78
CA ALA A 10 -20.24 -48.61 -19.60
C ALA A 10 -19.63 -49.25 -18.32
N PRO A 11 -19.06 -48.45 -17.40
CA PRO A 11 -18.55 -48.99 -16.16
C PRO A 11 -19.69 -49.46 -15.21
N PRO A 12 -19.41 -50.45 -14.33
CA PRO A 12 -20.43 -51.01 -13.43
C PRO A 12 -20.91 -49.98 -12.41
N ALA A 13 -22.19 -50.04 -12.08
CA ALA A 13 -22.88 -49.16 -11.12
C ALA A 13 -22.24 -49.25 -9.72
N ALA A 14 -21.99 -48.09 -9.15
CA ALA A 14 -21.49 -47.95 -7.78
C ALA A 14 -22.55 -48.44 -6.78
N LYS A 15 -22.11 -49.19 -5.74
CA LYS A 15 -22.93 -49.57 -4.60
C LYS A 15 -23.51 -48.36 -3.89
N PRO A 16 -24.77 -48.37 -3.40
CA PRO A 16 -25.35 -47.32 -2.62
C PRO A 16 -24.58 -47.13 -1.32
N PRO A 17 -24.46 -45.90 -0.79
CA PRO A 17 -23.82 -45.65 0.50
C PRO A 17 -24.67 -46.18 1.64
N PRO A 18 -24.05 -46.55 2.79
CA PRO A 18 -24.77 -47.01 3.96
C PRO A 18 -25.72 -45.95 4.53
N ALA A 19 -26.89 -46.35 5.00
CA ALA A 19 -27.91 -45.49 5.57
C ALA A 19 -27.35 -44.65 6.73
N ALA A 20 -27.64 -43.37 6.73
CA ALA A 20 -27.30 -42.46 7.81
C ALA A 20 -28.06 -42.87 9.11
N PRO A 21 -27.43 -42.68 10.26
CA PRO A 21 -28.11 -42.95 11.54
C PRO A 21 -29.31 -42.00 11.75
N THR A 22 -30.41 -42.52 12.16
CA THR A 22 -31.62 -41.81 12.51
C THR A 22 -31.32 -40.63 13.47
N ALA A 23 -31.65 -39.44 13.06
CA ALA A 23 -31.54 -38.25 13.89
C ALA A 23 -32.51 -38.36 15.10
N ALA A 24 -32.01 -38.04 16.27
CA ALA A 24 -32.82 -37.84 17.46
C ALA A 24 -33.85 -36.70 17.24
N PRO A 25 -35.01 -36.75 17.86
CA PRO A 25 -36.05 -35.73 17.70
C PRO A 25 -35.52 -34.36 18.15
N ALA A 26 -35.72 -33.37 17.32
CA ALA A 26 -35.38 -31.99 17.61
C ALA A 26 -36.18 -31.51 18.85
N PRO A 27 -35.58 -30.70 19.73
CA PRO A 27 -36.32 -30.06 20.79
C PRO A 27 -37.41 -29.15 20.21
N ALA A 28 -38.57 -29.18 20.87
CA ALA A 28 -39.74 -28.41 20.47
C ALA A 28 -39.41 -26.93 20.25
N ALA A 29 -39.82 -26.40 19.13
CA ALA A 29 -39.67 -24.99 18.79
C ALA A 29 -40.31 -24.11 19.88
N ALA A 30 -39.56 -23.13 20.35
CA ALA A 30 -40.12 -22.08 21.20
C ALA A 30 -41.29 -21.39 20.48
N PRO A 31 -42.34 -20.96 21.18
CA PRO A 31 -43.48 -20.34 20.58
C PRO A 31 -43.04 -19.10 19.80
N ALA A 32 -43.48 -19.01 18.56
CA ALA A 32 -43.22 -17.85 17.71
C ALA A 32 -43.71 -16.59 18.42
N PRO A 33 -42.96 -15.48 18.35
CA PRO A 33 -43.43 -14.21 18.89
C PRO A 33 -44.77 -13.84 18.23
N PRO A 34 -45.66 -13.18 18.95
CA PRO A 34 -47.01 -12.86 18.44
C PRO A 34 -46.87 -12.11 17.12
N ALA A 35 -47.60 -12.58 16.11
CA ALA A 35 -47.66 -11.96 14.81
C ALA A 35 -47.97 -10.46 14.99
N ARG A 36 -47.14 -9.60 14.46
CA ARG A 36 -47.48 -8.19 14.31
C ARG A 36 -48.86 -8.09 13.69
N PRO A 37 -49.71 -7.18 14.16
CA PRO A 37 -50.98 -6.95 13.53
C PRO A 37 -50.78 -6.73 12.04
N ALA A 38 -51.51 -7.42 11.19
CA ALA A 38 -51.53 -7.22 9.77
C ALA A 38 -51.72 -5.71 9.48
N ALA A 39 -50.78 -5.11 8.77
CA ALA A 39 -50.90 -3.73 8.34
C ALA A 39 -52.26 -3.61 7.62
N GLN A 40 -53.10 -2.72 8.09
CA GLN A 40 -54.28 -2.30 7.36
C GLN A 40 -53.81 -1.81 5.97
N PRO A 41 -54.61 -1.96 4.91
CA PRO A 41 -54.34 -1.38 3.61
C PRO A 41 -54.55 0.15 3.71
N GLY A 42 -53.60 0.82 4.39
CA GLY A 42 -53.52 2.27 4.53
C GLY A 42 -52.39 2.79 3.66
N GLY A 43 -52.67 3.81 2.90
CA GLY A 43 -51.63 4.55 2.19
C GLY A 43 -50.50 5.02 3.11
N LEU A 44 -49.32 5.36 2.55
CA LEU A 44 -48.19 5.91 3.31
C LEU A 44 -48.66 7.10 4.17
N THR A 45 -48.12 7.20 5.38
CA THR A 45 -48.37 8.34 6.30
C THR A 45 -48.05 9.65 5.58
N PRO A 46 -48.87 10.71 5.76
CA PRO A 46 -48.58 12.03 5.16
C PRO A 46 -47.21 12.57 5.54
N PHE A 47 -46.51 13.17 4.60
CA PHE A 47 -45.15 13.73 4.80
C PHE A 47 -45.07 14.67 6.00
N ALA A 48 -46.00 15.63 6.10
CA ALA A 48 -46.07 16.58 7.20
C ALA A 48 -46.31 15.92 8.58
N GLU A 49 -46.94 14.76 8.63
CA GLU A 49 -47.15 14.04 9.86
C GLU A 49 -45.87 13.31 10.32
N VAL A 50 -45.14 12.70 9.41
CA VAL A 50 -43.87 12.04 9.73
C VAL A 50 -42.82 13.05 10.16
N THR A 51 -42.79 14.21 9.54
CA THR A 51 -41.82 15.29 9.80
C THR A 51 -42.29 16.28 10.90
N ARG A 52 -43.46 16.03 11.51
CA ARG A 52 -43.92 16.87 12.63
C ARG A 52 -42.87 16.86 13.75
N ASP A 53 -42.55 18.05 14.25
CA ASP A 53 -41.55 18.27 15.29
C ASP A 53 -40.12 17.86 14.94
N ALA A 54 -39.86 17.50 13.67
CA ALA A 54 -38.53 17.23 13.20
C ALA A 54 -37.83 18.52 12.74
N ARG A 55 -36.54 18.65 13.07
CA ARG A 55 -35.69 19.75 12.59
C ARG A 55 -35.23 19.46 11.17
N ARG A 56 -35.52 20.38 10.25
CA ARG A 56 -35.00 20.32 8.89
C ARG A 56 -33.69 21.09 8.76
N SER A 57 -32.71 20.48 8.09
CA SER A 57 -31.45 21.14 7.66
C SER A 57 -31.42 21.14 6.15
N ASP A 58 -31.22 22.34 5.57
CA ASP A 58 -31.18 22.52 4.12
C ASP A 58 -29.80 22.21 3.54
N GLY A 59 -29.78 21.67 2.32
CA GLY A 59 -28.53 21.32 1.61
C GLY A 59 -28.79 20.55 0.32
N TYR A 60 -27.76 19.89 -0.19
CA TYR A 60 -27.81 19.11 -1.44
C TYR A 60 -28.93 18.05 -1.43
N LEU A 61 -29.02 17.31 -0.35
CA LEU A 61 -30.12 16.44 0.05
C LEU A 61 -30.53 16.89 1.45
N PRO A 62 -31.70 17.53 1.63
CA PRO A 62 -32.13 18.00 2.95
C PRO A 62 -32.26 16.84 3.93
N VAL A 63 -32.01 17.12 5.21
CA VAL A 63 -32.05 16.13 6.29
C VAL A 63 -33.08 16.59 7.34
N TRP A 64 -33.90 15.64 7.78
CA TRP A 64 -34.82 15.83 8.90
C TRP A 64 -34.35 14.99 10.08
N THR A 65 -34.28 15.58 11.26
CA THR A 65 -33.86 14.90 12.50
C THR A 65 -34.89 15.12 13.61
N ARG A 66 -35.25 14.03 14.29
CA ARG A 66 -36.07 14.05 15.50
C ARG A 66 -35.67 12.87 16.37
N ASP A 67 -35.30 13.13 17.61
CA ASP A 67 -34.77 12.16 18.55
C ASP A 67 -33.59 11.38 17.94
N ASP A 68 -33.64 10.09 17.88
CA ASP A 68 -32.65 9.19 17.25
C ASP A 68 -32.92 8.89 15.76
N LYS A 69 -33.94 9.54 15.16
CA LYS A 69 -34.32 9.36 13.75
C LYS A 69 -33.71 10.41 12.85
N THR A 70 -33.18 9.95 11.75
CA THR A 70 -32.63 10.77 10.67
C THR A 70 -33.23 10.36 9.34
N TRP A 71 -33.92 11.27 8.67
CA TRP A 71 -34.46 11.05 7.33
C TRP A 71 -33.74 11.90 6.30
N ILE A 72 -33.56 11.34 5.12
CA ILE A 72 -33.10 12.06 3.94
C ILE A 72 -34.30 12.42 3.09
N GLU A 73 -34.49 13.72 2.84
CA GLU A 73 -35.44 14.22 1.84
C GLU A 73 -34.76 14.18 0.47
N ILE A 74 -35.41 13.51 -0.47
CA ILE A 74 -34.92 13.36 -1.84
C ILE A 74 -35.81 14.20 -2.74
N PRO A 75 -35.37 15.38 -3.17
CA PRO A 75 -36.11 16.20 -4.14
C PRO A 75 -36.37 15.42 -5.43
N ALA A 76 -37.55 15.56 -6.03
CA ALA A 76 -37.91 14.84 -7.26
C ALA A 76 -36.87 15.05 -8.39
N ALA A 77 -36.29 16.24 -8.47
CA ALA A 77 -35.21 16.57 -9.43
C ALA A 77 -33.89 15.83 -9.19
N ARG A 78 -33.70 15.17 -8.04
CA ARG A 78 -32.50 14.39 -7.72
C ARG A 78 -32.65 12.90 -8.02
N LEU A 79 -33.89 12.43 -8.27
CA LEU A 79 -34.11 11.04 -8.66
C LEU A 79 -33.46 10.76 -10.01
N ASP A 80 -32.83 9.59 -10.12
CA ASP A 80 -32.10 9.12 -11.30
C ASP A 80 -30.95 10.06 -11.78
N GLN A 81 -30.59 11.07 -10.99
CA GLN A 81 -29.43 11.91 -11.29
C GLN A 81 -28.15 11.28 -10.75
N PRO A 82 -27.10 11.16 -11.60
CA PRO A 82 -25.81 10.65 -11.12
C PRO A 82 -25.19 11.58 -10.08
N MET A 83 -24.70 10.99 -8.98
CA MET A 83 -24.01 11.67 -7.90
C MET A 83 -22.78 10.89 -7.46
N PHE A 84 -21.86 11.54 -6.83
CA PHE A 84 -20.67 10.95 -6.22
C PHE A 84 -21.04 10.32 -4.89
N LEU A 85 -20.59 9.08 -4.66
CA LEU A 85 -20.56 8.42 -3.37
C LEU A 85 -19.11 8.20 -2.96
N GLY A 86 -18.66 8.91 -1.95
CA GLY A 86 -17.38 8.70 -1.29
C GLY A 86 -17.56 8.01 0.06
N LEU A 87 -16.59 7.19 0.45
CA LEU A 87 -16.56 6.47 1.71
C LEU A 87 -15.25 6.80 2.43
N SER A 88 -15.32 7.15 3.72
CA SER A 88 -14.14 7.37 4.55
C SER A 88 -14.35 6.82 5.94
N LEU A 89 -13.36 6.13 6.49
CA LEU A 89 -13.40 5.65 7.86
C LEU A 89 -13.25 6.84 8.82
N ALA A 90 -14.22 7.06 9.67
CA ALA A 90 -14.23 8.13 10.67
C ALA A 90 -13.72 7.67 12.04
N GLY A 91 -13.97 6.41 12.38
CA GLY A 91 -13.50 5.77 13.60
C GLY A 91 -13.05 4.35 13.35
N GLY A 92 -11.94 3.97 13.97
CA GLY A 92 -11.28 2.68 13.81
C GLY A 92 -11.15 1.93 15.12
N ILE A 93 -10.33 0.90 15.12
CA ILE A 93 -10.08 -0.01 16.25
C ILE A 93 -8.61 -0.02 16.71
N GLY A 94 -7.81 0.97 16.30
CA GLY A 94 -6.39 1.06 16.67
C GLY A 94 -5.47 0.06 15.97
N ILE A 95 -5.97 -0.72 15.01
CA ILE A 95 -5.20 -1.72 14.24
C ILE A 95 -5.46 -1.53 12.74
N GLY A 96 -4.40 -1.63 11.94
CA GLY A 96 -4.52 -1.52 10.47
C GLY A 96 -5.31 -2.66 9.80
N PRO A 97 -6.00 -2.33 8.71
CA PRO A 97 -6.10 -1.05 8.00
C PRO A 97 -7.28 -0.15 8.44
N PHE A 98 -7.88 -0.39 9.58
CA PHE A 98 -9.07 0.32 10.06
C PHE A 98 -8.68 1.63 10.75
N TRP A 99 -8.00 2.52 10.00
CA TRP A 99 -7.53 3.81 10.49
C TRP A 99 -8.47 4.96 10.13
N PRO A 100 -8.73 5.90 11.05
CA PRO A 100 -9.49 7.09 10.72
C PRO A 100 -8.86 7.89 9.58
N GLY A 101 -9.63 8.16 8.53
CA GLY A 101 -9.18 8.83 7.31
C GLY A 101 -9.02 7.91 6.10
N MET A 102 -8.92 6.58 6.29
CA MET A 102 -8.88 5.65 5.18
C MET A 102 -10.10 5.82 4.27
N MET A 103 -9.86 5.85 2.96
CA MET A 103 -10.91 6.01 1.95
C MET A 103 -11.22 4.67 1.31
N GLY A 104 -12.51 4.30 1.28
CA GLY A 104 -13.02 3.20 0.49
C GLY A 104 -13.22 3.59 -0.96
N ARG A 105 -13.57 2.62 -1.79
CA ARG A 105 -13.79 2.83 -3.22
C ARG A 105 -14.96 3.78 -3.46
N GLU A 106 -14.72 4.83 -4.23
CA GLU A 106 -15.74 5.74 -4.71
C GLU A 106 -16.64 5.09 -5.76
N ARG A 107 -17.84 5.63 -5.90
CA ARG A 107 -18.81 5.17 -6.91
C ARG A 107 -19.62 6.35 -7.44
N VAL A 108 -20.05 6.24 -8.68
CA VAL A 108 -21.14 7.07 -9.19
C VAL A 108 -22.45 6.33 -8.91
N VAL A 109 -23.36 6.98 -8.19
CA VAL A 109 -24.61 6.37 -7.78
C VAL A 109 -25.82 7.17 -8.25
N VAL A 110 -26.98 6.54 -8.25
CA VAL A 110 -28.29 7.18 -8.44
C VAL A 110 -29.25 6.73 -7.37
N LEU A 111 -30.17 7.63 -6.97
CA LEU A 111 -31.33 7.31 -6.14
C LEU A 111 -32.52 7.08 -7.06
N ARG A 112 -33.04 5.87 -7.09
CA ARG A 112 -34.17 5.47 -7.95
C ARG A 112 -35.35 5.05 -7.13
N ARG A 113 -36.54 5.62 -7.47
CA ARG A 113 -37.78 5.13 -6.90
C ARG A 113 -38.18 3.82 -7.55
N VAL A 114 -38.47 2.80 -6.75
CA VAL A 114 -38.99 1.51 -7.19
C VAL A 114 -40.21 1.18 -6.32
N GLY A 115 -41.42 1.41 -6.86
CA GLY A 115 -42.66 1.27 -6.08
C GLY A 115 -42.67 2.24 -4.86
N ASN A 116 -42.77 1.68 -3.68
CA ASN A 116 -42.77 2.41 -2.43
C ASN A 116 -41.41 2.33 -1.71
N ALA A 117 -40.30 2.17 -2.46
CA ALA A 117 -38.94 2.19 -1.95
C ALA A 117 -38.05 3.09 -2.78
N VAL A 118 -36.92 3.49 -2.22
CA VAL A 118 -35.80 4.12 -2.93
C VAL A 118 -34.61 3.18 -2.89
N HIS A 119 -34.04 2.92 -4.06
CA HIS A 119 -32.82 2.17 -4.24
C HIS A 119 -31.63 3.11 -4.44
N LEU A 120 -30.53 2.85 -3.75
CA LEU A 120 -29.21 3.43 -4.00
C LEU A 120 -28.46 2.48 -4.93
N LEU A 121 -28.31 2.85 -6.19
CA LEU A 121 -27.71 2.03 -7.24
C LEU A 121 -26.35 2.57 -7.65
N ALA A 122 -25.32 1.75 -7.60
CA ALA A 122 -24.01 2.06 -8.16
C ALA A 122 -24.04 1.81 -9.67
N ARG A 123 -23.71 2.86 -10.44
CA ARG A 123 -23.66 2.79 -11.90
C ARG A 123 -22.44 1.99 -12.36
N ASN A 124 -22.67 1.11 -13.32
CA ASN A 124 -21.56 0.39 -13.94
C ASN A 124 -20.87 1.28 -14.98
N LEU A 125 -19.65 1.70 -14.67
CA LEU A 125 -18.81 2.53 -15.54
C LEU A 125 -17.62 1.76 -16.13
N HIS A 126 -17.62 0.42 -16.00
CA HIS A 126 -16.55 -0.44 -16.50
C HIS A 126 -16.45 -0.42 -18.04
N ALA A 127 -17.58 -0.21 -18.71
CA ALA A 127 -17.69 -0.13 -20.15
C ALA A 127 -18.50 1.10 -20.56
N ARG A 128 -18.19 1.70 -21.69
CA ARG A 128 -18.85 2.89 -22.22
C ARG A 128 -19.05 2.78 -23.72
N ALA A 129 -20.10 3.43 -24.21
CA ALA A 129 -20.35 3.67 -25.63
C ALA A 129 -21.03 5.03 -25.79
N PRO A 130 -20.95 5.67 -26.97
CA PRO A 130 -21.61 6.95 -27.24
C PRO A 130 -23.13 6.86 -27.02
N ALA A 131 -23.66 7.82 -26.26
CA ALA A 131 -25.09 7.86 -25.93
C ALA A 131 -25.98 7.85 -27.19
N GLY A 132 -27.12 7.16 -27.13
CA GLY A 132 -28.09 7.06 -28.23
C GLY A 132 -27.71 6.06 -29.32
N THR A 133 -26.54 5.41 -29.24
CA THR A 133 -26.11 4.43 -30.24
C THR A 133 -26.62 3.01 -29.92
N PRO A 134 -26.67 2.10 -30.94
CA PRO A 134 -26.93 0.68 -30.69
C PRO A 134 -25.97 0.05 -29.70
N LEU A 135 -24.67 0.43 -29.73
CA LEU A 135 -23.66 -0.04 -28.80
C LEU A 135 -23.92 0.42 -27.35
N ALA A 136 -24.48 1.63 -27.15
CA ALA A 136 -24.86 2.07 -25.81
C ALA A 136 -25.98 1.18 -25.22
N ARG A 137 -26.93 0.71 -26.05
CA ARG A 137 -27.95 -0.26 -25.60
C ARG A 137 -27.34 -1.62 -25.29
N ALA A 138 -26.46 -2.13 -26.15
CA ALA A 138 -25.73 -3.38 -25.90
C ALA A 138 -24.89 -3.35 -24.63
N VAL A 139 -24.20 -2.23 -24.37
CA VAL A 139 -23.45 -2.04 -23.11
C VAL A 139 -24.41 -2.05 -21.91
N ALA A 140 -25.53 -1.33 -21.99
CA ALA A 140 -26.53 -1.28 -20.90
C ALA A 140 -27.17 -2.66 -20.61
N GLU A 141 -27.32 -3.49 -21.60
CA GLU A 141 -27.84 -4.86 -21.48
C GLU A 141 -26.77 -5.83 -20.92
N SER A 142 -25.49 -5.58 -21.23
CA SER A 142 -24.38 -6.48 -20.86
C SER A 142 -23.75 -6.18 -19.48
N TYR A 143 -23.86 -4.95 -18.98
CA TYR A 143 -23.20 -4.48 -17.77
C TYR A 143 -24.22 -3.92 -16.76
N SER A 144 -24.64 -4.76 -15.80
CA SER A 144 -25.63 -4.37 -14.80
C SER A 144 -25.07 -3.36 -13.79
N ASP A 145 -25.93 -2.47 -13.30
CA ASP A 145 -25.70 -1.68 -12.09
C ASP A 145 -25.75 -2.58 -10.82
N SER A 146 -25.26 -2.08 -9.70
CA SER A 146 -25.27 -2.81 -8.41
C SER A 146 -26.14 -2.10 -7.39
N LEU A 147 -26.99 -2.85 -6.69
CA LEU A 147 -27.77 -2.34 -5.55
C LEU A 147 -26.87 -2.25 -4.31
N LEU A 148 -26.68 -1.05 -3.76
CA LEU A 148 -25.94 -0.79 -2.55
C LEU A 148 -26.81 -0.75 -1.31
N GLY A 149 -27.99 -0.15 -1.42
CA GLY A 149 -28.94 -0.02 -0.32
C GLY A 149 -30.36 0.21 -0.84
N SER A 150 -31.33 -0.08 0.02
CA SER A 150 -32.74 0.14 -0.27
C SER A 150 -33.47 0.53 1.00
N ALA A 151 -34.32 1.53 0.93
CA ALA A 151 -35.18 1.93 2.03
C ALA A 151 -36.62 2.13 1.57
N PRO A 152 -37.62 1.66 2.31
CA PRO A 152 -39.02 2.02 2.05
C PRO A 152 -39.24 3.51 2.24
N LEU A 153 -40.22 4.07 1.54
CA LEU A 153 -40.65 5.44 1.78
C LEU A 153 -41.17 5.56 3.22
N ALA A 154 -40.60 6.49 3.96
CA ALA A 154 -41.05 6.80 5.34
C ALA A 154 -42.38 7.56 5.36
N ALA A 155 -42.73 8.24 4.28
CA ALA A 155 -43.95 9.04 4.11
C ALA A 155 -44.45 9.00 2.67
N ALA A 156 -45.70 9.39 2.45
CA ALA A 156 -46.21 9.73 1.13
C ALA A 156 -45.36 10.85 0.51
N PRO A 157 -45.19 10.89 -0.82
CA PRO A 157 -44.48 11.97 -1.47
C PRO A 157 -45.03 13.34 -1.04
N GLN A 158 -44.13 14.31 -0.81
CA GLN A 158 -44.53 15.65 -0.34
C GLN A 158 -45.45 16.33 -1.34
N PRO A 159 -46.63 16.81 -0.91
CA PRO A 159 -47.54 17.53 -1.82
C PRO A 159 -46.85 18.76 -2.45
N GLY A 160 -47.05 18.95 -3.75
CA GLY A 160 -46.49 20.08 -4.51
C GLY A 160 -45.08 19.84 -5.02
N SER A 161 -44.11 19.40 -4.20
CA SER A 161 -42.72 19.18 -4.63
C SER A 161 -42.44 17.75 -5.16
N GLY A 162 -43.24 16.77 -4.74
CA GLY A 162 -43.01 15.37 -5.04
C GLY A 162 -41.79 14.76 -4.35
N ALA A 163 -41.18 15.47 -3.39
CA ALA A 163 -40.02 14.98 -2.65
C ALA A 163 -40.33 13.71 -1.87
N LEU A 164 -39.40 12.78 -1.85
CA LEU A 164 -39.50 11.51 -1.12
C LEU A 164 -38.76 11.60 0.20
N LEU A 165 -39.22 10.86 1.20
CA LEU A 165 -38.56 10.77 2.51
C LEU A 165 -38.16 9.32 2.79
N VAL A 166 -36.92 9.08 3.15
CA VAL A 166 -36.39 7.76 3.49
C VAL A 166 -35.61 7.82 4.79
N ASP A 167 -35.64 6.73 5.56
CA ASP A 167 -34.81 6.57 6.77
C ASP A 167 -33.36 6.36 6.32
N ALA A 168 -32.47 7.25 6.77
CA ALA A 168 -31.05 7.23 6.42
C ALA A 168 -30.33 5.98 6.95
N ALA A 169 -30.66 5.53 8.16
CA ALA A 169 -30.07 4.33 8.76
C ALA A 169 -30.46 3.07 8.00
N VAL A 170 -31.66 3.03 7.40
CA VAL A 170 -32.10 1.91 6.57
C VAL A 170 -31.41 1.95 5.20
N LEU A 171 -31.32 3.12 4.57
CA LEU A 171 -30.71 3.26 3.23
C LEU A 171 -29.20 2.97 3.24
N LEU A 172 -28.49 3.47 4.25
CA LEU A 172 -27.02 3.40 4.36
C LEU A 172 -26.53 2.32 5.34
N GLY A 173 -27.41 1.71 6.10
CA GLY A 173 -27.10 0.75 7.18
C GLY A 173 -26.68 -0.65 6.71
N GLY A 174 -26.46 -0.86 5.41
CA GLY A 174 -25.83 -2.07 4.86
C GLY A 174 -24.32 -2.04 4.95
N ASP A 175 -23.67 -3.16 4.67
CA ASP A 175 -22.19 -3.21 4.53
C ASP A 175 -21.75 -2.70 3.13
N ILE A 176 -22.13 -1.46 2.81
CA ILE A 176 -21.77 -0.80 1.54
C ILE A 176 -20.24 -0.70 1.37
N PRO A 177 -19.45 -0.46 2.45
CA PRO A 177 -17.99 -0.45 2.36
C PRO A 177 -17.35 -1.82 2.10
N GLY A 178 -18.03 -2.93 2.37
CA GLY A 178 -17.45 -4.28 2.35
C GLY A 178 -16.58 -4.57 3.58
N THR A 179 -16.94 -3.99 4.72
CA THR A 179 -16.19 -4.09 5.98
C THR A 179 -16.10 -5.51 6.50
N GLN A 180 -17.17 -6.31 6.38
CA GLN A 180 -17.16 -7.72 6.81
C GLN A 180 -16.04 -8.51 6.11
N THR A 181 -15.91 -8.34 4.79
CA THR A 181 -14.84 -9.00 4.01
C THR A 181 -13.45 -8.51 4.44
N ALA A 182 -13.30 -7.22 4.72
CA ALA A 182 -12.03 -6.66 5.18
C ALA A 182 -11.64 -7.16 6.58
N LEU A 183 -12.61 -7.26 7.51
CA LEU A 183 -12.41 -7.82 8.84
C LEU A 183 -12.01 -9.30 8.76
N GLU A 184 -12.70 -10.09 7.92
CA GLU A 184 -12.36 -11.50 7.71
C GLU A 184 -10.97 -11.66 7.09
N ALA A 185 -10.62 -10.87 6.09
CA ALA A 185 -9.30 -10.87 5.48
C ALA A 185 -8.19 -10.53 6.51
N ARG A 186 -8.46 -9.62 7.44
CA ARG A 186 -7.48 -9.15 8.44
C ARG A 186 -7.34 -10.09 9.62
N PHE A 187 -8.47 -10.53 10.19
CA PHE A 187 -8.48 -11.26 11.45
C PHE A 187 -8.76 -12.75 11.31
N ARG A 188 -9.11 -13.22 10.11
CA ARG A 188 -9.55 -14.62 9.88
C ARG A 188 -10.76 -14.99 10.75
N LEU A 189 -11.65 -14.02 10.99
CA LEU A 189 -12.88 -14.13 11.77
C LEU A 189 -14.03 -13.51 10.98
N ALA A 190 -15.11 -14.27 10.84
CA ALA A 190 -16.30 -13.86 10.11
C ALA A 190 -17.20 -12.95 10.96
N TYR A 191 -16.79 -11.70 11.15
CA TYR A 191 -17.62 -10.71 11.82
C TYR A 191 -18.86 -10.39 10.99
N ALA A 192 -20.02 -10.47 11.61
CA ALA A 192 -21.29 -10.12 10.99
C ALA A 192 -21.72 -8.69 11.38
N LEU A 193 -22.24 -7.94 10.40
CA LEU A 193 -22.83 -6.63 10.65
C LEU A 193 -24.10 -6.77 11.48
N ASP A 194 -24.13 -6.15 12.64
CA ASP A 194 -25.29 -6.07 13.54
C ASP A 194 -25.98 -4.70 13.38
N ARG A 195 -27.02 -4.68 12.58
CA ARG A 195 -27.79 -3.46 12.32
C ARG A 195 -28.57 -2.95 13.53
N GLY A 196 -28.92 -3.86 14.45
CA GLY A 196 -29.69 -3.52 15.64
C GLY A 196 -28.92 -2.64 16.62
N HIS A 197 -27.59 -2.74 16.61
CA HIS A 197 -26.69 -1.95 17.46
C HIS A 197 -25.86 -0.93 16.65
N SER A 198 -26.22 -0.72 15.39
CA SER A 198 -25.61 0.30 14.53
C SER A 198 -26.48 1.56 14.53
N SER A 199 -25.84 2.74 14.46
CA SER A 199 -26.53 4.04 14.55
C SER A 199 -25.89 5.11 13.68
N ILE A 200 -26.64 6.16 13.37
CA ILE A 200 -26.09 7.39 12.79
C ILE A 200 -25.52 8.23 13.92
N GLU A 201 -24.23 8.50 13.91
CA GLU A 201 -23.58 9.41 14.85
C GLU A 201 -23.78 10.86 14.45
N ARG A 202 -23.77 11.12 13.14
CA ARG A 202 -23.84 12.48 12.62
C ARG A 202 -24.41 12.48 11.20
N ALA A 203 -25.24 13.46 10.91
CA ALA A 203 -25.69 13.79 9.56
C ALA A 203 -25.60 15.31 9.34
N ARG A 204 -24.87 15.72 8.31
CA ARG A 204 -24.67 17.12 7.94
C ARG A 204 -24.90 17.26 6.45
N THR A 205 -25.73 18.22 6.08
CA THR A 205 -25.96 18.55 4.67
C THR A 205 -25.55 19.98 4.39
N GLN A 206 -24.95 20.20 3.23
CA GLN A 206 -24.48 21.47 2.72
C GLN A 206 -24.81 21.58 1.22
N ALA A 207 -24.53 22.71 0.60
CA ALA A 207 -24.76 22.88 -0.84
C ALA A 207 -23.92 21.92 -1.70
N ASP A 208 -22.74 21.53 -1.22
CA ASP A 208 -21.76 20.67 -1.90
C ASP A 208 -21.90 19.17 -1.56
N GLY A 209 -22.80 18.79 -0.62
CA GLY A 209 -23.04 17.39 -0.32
C GLY A 209 -23.79 17.11 0.96
N LEU A 210 -24.20 15.85 1.07
CA LEU A 210 -24.67 15.22 2.30
C LEU A 210 -23.60 14.31 2.86
N PHE A 211 -23.29 14.49 4.15
CA PHE A 211 -22.30 13.72 4.90
C PHE A 211 -22.99 12.99 6.04
N VAL A 212 -22.97 11.67 6.03
CA VAL A 212 -23.58 10.83 7.07
C VAL A 212 -22.53 9.92 7.67
N THR A 213 -22.26 10.05 8.95
CA THR A 213 -21.38 9.14 9.69
C THR A 213 -22.20 8.08 10.38
N MET A 214 -22.02 6.84 9.94
CA MET A 214 -22.62 5.63 10.51
C MET A 214 -21.59 4.96 11.43
N ARG A 215 -21.99 4.69 12.68
CA ARG A 215 -21.28 3.80 13.58
C ARG A 215 -21.88 2.41 13.46
N SER A 216 -21.16 1.51 12.82
CA SER A 216 -21.60 0.14 12.56
C SER A 216 -21.00 -0.81 13.56
N HIS A 217 -21.84 -1.70 14.11
CA HIS A 217 -21.43 -2.76 15.01
C HIS A 217 -21.17 -4.05 14.22
N PHE A 218 -20.06 -4.71 14.51
CA PHE A 218 -19.69 -5.99 13.92
C PHE A 218 -19.40 -6.98 15.05
N ALA A 219 -19.94 -8.18 14.97
CA ALA A 219 -19.81 -9.16 16.03
C ALA A 219 -19.57 -10.58 15.52
N VAL A 220 -18.88 -11.36 16.34
CA VAL A 220 -18.82 -12.83 16.24
C VAL A 220 -19.37 -13.44 17.53
N PRO A 221 -20.14 -14.56 17.45
CA PRO A 221 -20.77 -15.13 18.65
C PRO A 221 -19.74 -15.70 19.63
N LYS A 222 -18.62 -16.19 19.15
CA LYS A 222 -17.51 -16.75 19.95
C LYS A 222 -16.20 -16.66 19.17
N LEU A 223 -15.09 -16.58 19.87
CA LEU A 223 -13.77 -16.76 19.29
C LEU A 223 -13.47 -18.26 19.10
N PRO A 224 -12.84 -18.67 18.02
CA PRO A 224 -12.41 -20.06 17.82
C PRO A 224 -11.38 -20.46 18.89
N ALA A 225 -11.43 -21.69 19.32
CA ALA A 225 -10.39 -22.23 20.19
C ALA A 225 -9.06 -22.33 19.41
N PRO A 226 -7.92 -22.11 20.07
CA PRO A 226 -6.63 -22.36 19.45
C PRO A 226 -6.59 -23.80 18.90
N PRO A 227 -6.01 -24.03 17.71
CA PRO A 227 -5.91 -25.37 17.17
C PRO A 227 -5.07 -26.26 18.11
N ALA A 228 -5.62 -27.43 18.45
CA ALA A 228 -4.87 -28.39 19.22
C ALA A 228 -3.66 -28.89 18.39
N ALA A 229 -2.46 -28.78 18.94
CA ALA A 229 -1.28 -29.34 18.32
C ALA A 229 -1.38 -30.88 18.33
N ALA A 230 -1.57 -31.48 17.16
CA ALA A 230 -1.47 -32.94 17.05
C ALA A 230 -0.01 -33.39 17.23
N PRO A 231 0.27 -34.40 18.06
CA PRO A 231 1.63 -34.86 18.24
C PRO A 231 2.27 -35.27 16.90
N GLY A 232 3.42 -34.65 16.56
CA GLY A 232 4.17 -34.94 15.34
C GLY A 232 3.71 -34.20 14.07
N ALA A 233 2.65 -33.40 14.12
CA ALA A 233 2.27 -32.54 13.03
C ALA A 233 3.13 -31.24 13.01
N PRO A 234 3.49 -30.70 11.82
CA PRO A 234 4.11 -29.39 11.77
C PRO A 234 3.18 -28.35 12.38
N PRO A 235 3.72 -27.29 13.04
CA PRO A 235 2.89 -26.25 13.62
C PRO A 235 2.03 -25.61 12.53
N PRO A 236 0.75 -25.32 12.84
CA PRO A 236 -0.14 -24.64 11.88
C PRO A 236 0.49 -23.35 11.37
N ASN A 237 0.32 -23.08 10.08
CA ASN A 237 0.81 -21.82 9.50
C ASN A 237 0.17 -20.63 10.24
N PRO A 238 0.94 -19.78 10.93
CA PRO A 238 0.38 -18.64 11.67
C PRO A 238 -0.45 -17.69 10.80
N ALA A 239 -0.09 -17.56 9.52
CA ALA A 239 -0.82 -16.71 8.58
C ALA A 239 -2.25 -17.20 8.27
N SER A 240 -2.55 -18.47 8.52
CA SER A 240 -3.88 -19.04 8.31
C SER A 240 -4.74 -19.10 9.57
N GLN A 241 -4.17 -18.76 10.75
CA GLN A 241 -4.86 -18.85 12.02
C GLN A 241 -5.73 -17.61 12.29
N PRO A 242 -6.86 -17.75 13.00
CA PRO A 242 -7.57 -16.61 13.52
C PRO A 242 -6.66 -15.74 14.41
N ASN A 243 -6.72 -14.42 14.16
CA ASN A 243 -5.93 -13.45 14.91
C ASN A 243 -6.85 -12.33 15.40
N PRO A 244 -7.60 -12.55 16.51
CA PRO A 244 -8.53 -11.55 17.04
C PRO A 244 -7.81 -10.23 17.35
N PRO A 245 -8.47 -9.06 17.21
CA PRO A 245 -7.90 -7.80 17.63
C PRO A 245 -7.73 -7.74 19.15
N ASP A 246 -6.56 -7.35 19.61
CA ASP A 246 -6.20 -7.15 21.02
C ASP A 246 -6.35 -5.70 21.51
N SER A 247 -6.52 -4.78 20.57
CA SER A 247 -6.72 -3.35 20.86
C SER A 247 -8.14 -3.00 21.34
N VAL A 248 -9.08 -3.92 21.32
CA VAL A 248 -10.45 -3.70 21.74
C VAL A 248 -10.75 -4.45 23.05
N PRO A 249 -11.63 -3.92 23.91
CA PRO A 249 -11.94 -4.56 25.21
C PRO A 249 -12.54 -5.97 25.09
N ASP A 250 -13.30 -6.24 24.04
CA ASP A 250 -13.82 -7.57 23.72
C ASP A 250 -13.68 -7.82 22.21
N ALA A 251 -12.79 -8.73 21.86
CA ALA A 251 -12.51 -9.07 20.47
C ALA A 251 -13.72 -9.69 19.71
N ARG A 252 -14.82 -10.01 20.39
CA ARG A 252 -16.06 -10.47 19.74
C ARG A 252 -16.92 -9.32 19.22
N SER A 253 -16.64 -8.08 19.61
CA SER A 253 -17.52 -6.92 19.40
C SER A 253 -16.69 -5.70 18.97
N LEU A 254 -16.94 -5.21 17.77
CA LEU A 254 -16.21 -4.09 17.17
C LEU A 254 -17.19 -2.99 16.75
N PHE A 255 -16.78 -1.74 16.94
CA PHE A 255 -17.43 -0.60 16.32
C PHE A 255 -16.49 0.06 15.31
N LEU A 256 -16.99 0.30 14.10
CA LEU A 256 -16.31 1.08 13.07
C LEU A 256 -17.23 2.20 12.60
N ALA A 257 -16.72 3.41 12.51
CA ALA A 257 -17.48 4.55 12.01
C ALA A 257 -17.06 4.88 10.57
N THR A 258 -18.04 4.98 9.66
CA THR A 258 -17.82 5.32 8.25
C THR A 258 -18.63 6.56 7.89
N THR A 259 -17.96 7.56 7.31
CA THR A 259 -18.62 8.73 6.72
C THR A 259 -18.93 8.44 5.25
N TYR A 260 -20.21 8.50 4.93
CA TYR A 260 -20.76 8.47 3.58
C TYR A 260 -20.85 9.90 3.06
N THR A 261 -20.30 10.17 1.90
CA THR A 261 -20.40 11.45 1.20
C THR A 261 -21.23 11.27 -0.04
N LEU A 262 -22.43 11.86 -0.08
CA LEU A 262 -23.25 11.94 -1.28
C LEU A 262 -23.19 13.39 -1.81
N ALA A 263 -22.55 13.57 -2.95
CA ALA A 263 -22.26 14.90 -3.49
C ALA A 263 -22.66 15.03 -4.97
N PRO A 264 -22.98 16.24 -5.46
CA PRO A 264 -23.17 16.44 -6.88
C PRO A 264 -21.86 16.15 -7.64
N LEU A 265 -21.97 15.46 -8.74
CA LEU A 265 -20.87 15.42 -9.70
C LEU A 265 -20.72 16.82 -10.35
N PRO A 266 -19.49 17.22 -10.76
CA PRO A 266 -19.30 18.51 -11.40
C PRO A 266 -20.25 18.70 -12.58
N ALA A 267 -20.99 19.81 -12.57
CA ALA A 267 -21.96 20.14 -13.63
C ALA A 267 -21.28 20.27 -15.01
N ARG A 268 -20.03 20.76 -15.02
CA ARG A 268 -19.13 20.76 -16.14
C ARG A 268 -18.02 19.74 -15.87
N PRO A 269 -18.08 18.54 -16.47
CA PRO A 269 -17.03 17.54 -16.29
C PRO A 269 -15.66 18.10 -16.66
N MET A 270 -14.63 17.76 -15.90
CA MET A 270 -13.25 18.11 -16.25
C MET A 270 -12.85 17.44 -17.57
N LYS A 271 -12.10 18.14 -18.42
CA LYS A 271 -11.53 17.54 -19.61
C LYS A 271 -10.57 16.42 -19.19
N PRO A 272 -10.85 15.16 -19.55
CA PRO A 272 -9.98 14.05 -19.17
C PRO A 272 -8.64 14.16 -19.87
N ARG A 273 -7.60 13.61 -19.26
CA ARG A 273 -6.24 13.54 -19.83
C ARG A 273 -5.79 12.09 -19.90
N LEU A 274 -5.35 11.65 -21.08
CA LEU A 274 -4.86 10.29 -21.28
C LEU A 274 -3.58 10.05 -20.49
N ALA A 275 -3.45 8.84 -19.96
CA ALA A 275 -2.23 8.38 -19.33
C ALA A 275 -1.15 8.06 -20.36
N ASP A 276 0.11 8.35 -20.03
CA ASP A 276 1.28 7.89 -20.77
C ASP A 276 2.08 6.94 -19.86
N PRO A 277 2.51 5.75 -20.33
CA PRO A 277 3.20 4.77 -19.49
C PRO A 277 4.52 5.25 -18.92
N ARG A 278 5.08 6.35 -19.43
CA ARG A 278 6.33 6.98 -18.96
C ARG A 278 6.12 7.92 -17.79
N VAL A 279 4.86 8.30 -17.49
CA VAL A 279 4.50 9.23 -16.40
C VAL A 279 3.58 8.56 -15.41
N GLY A 280 4.00 8.43 -14.17
CA GLY A 280 3.35 7.63 -13.15
C GLY A 280 2.17 8.31 -12.49
N TYR A 281 0.98 8.16 -13.05
CA TYR A 281 -0.29 8.59 -12.44
C TYR A 281 -1.18 7.40 -12.10
N PHE A 282 -1.99 7.52 -11.07
CA PHE A 282 -3.16 6.67 -10.90
C PHE A 282 -4.15 6.95 -12.03
N THR A 283 -4.94 5.95 -12.37
CA THR A 283 -5.83 6.07 -13.54
C THR A 283 -7.22 5.51 -13.27
N SER A 284 -8.22 6.27 -13.72
CA SER A 284 -9.56 5.78 -13.96
C SER A 284 -9.61 5.12 -15.33
N SER A 285 -10.02 3.86 -15.42
CA SER A 285 -10.00 3.11 -16.68
C SER A 285 -11.32 2.44 -17.02
N PHE A 286 -11.63 2.34 -18.31
CA PHE A 286 -12.85 1.73 -18.83
C PHE A 286 -12.62 1.12 -20.22
N ILE A 287 -13.50 0.22 -20.64
CA ILE A 287 -13.55 -0.29 -22.00
C ILE A 287 -14.40 0.68 -22.83
N ASP A 288 -13.82 1.24 -23.89
CA ASP A 288 -14.52 2.13 -24.81
C ASP A 288 -14.99 1.37 -26.07
N PHE A 289 -16.26 1.00 -26.09
CA PHE A 289 -16.87 0.35 -27.24
C PHE A 289 -17.21 1.34 -28.37
N GLY A 290 -17.05 2.65 -28.12
CA GLY A 290 -17.25 3.67 -29.18
C GLY A 290 -16.02 3.86 -30.05
N ASN A 291 -14.89 3.27 -29.71
CA ASN A 291 -13.62 3.38 -30.42
C ASN A 291 -13.06 2.00 -30.77
N ASP A 292 -13.41 1.51 -31.95
CA ASP A 292 -12.99 0.20 -32.49
C ASP A 292 -11.59 0.22 -33.09
N THR A 293 -10.99 1.41 -33.23
CA THR A 293 -9.61 1.60 -33.72
C THR A 293 -8.59 1.70 -32.58
N GLN A 294 -9.02 1.62 -31.32
CA GLN A 294 -8.12 1.69 -30.18
C GLN A 294 -7.28 0.41 -30.06
N GLU A 295 -5.95 0.56 -30.02
CA GLU A 295 -5.03 -0.57 -29.91
C GLU A 295 -5.09 -1.27 -28.53
N GLY A 296 -5.37 -0.52 -27.45
CA GLY A 296 -5.45 -1.03 -26.10
C GLY A 296 -6.86 -1.49 -25.70
N ARG A 297 -6.95 -2.49 -24.80
CA ARG A 297 -8.25 -2.98 -24.27
C ARG A 297 -9.02 -1.93 -23.49
N ARG A 298 -8.33 -0.94 -22.90
CA ARG A 298 -8.90 0.07 -22.01
C ARG A 298 -8.36 1.45 -22.32
N THR A 299 -9.22 2.43 -22.14
CA THR A 299 -8.84 3.84 -22.06
C THR A 299 -8.47 4.14 -20.61
N HIS A 300 -7.36 4.84 -20.39
CA HIS A 300 -6.86 5.25 -19.10
C HIS A 300 -6.79 6.77 -19.02
N PHE A 301 -7.56 7.36 -18.10
CA PHE A 301 -7.45 8.77 -17.75
C PHE A 301 -6.66 8.93 -16.48
N ILE A 302 -5.67 9.85 -16.44
CA ILE A 302 -4.94 10.14 -15.21
C ILE A 302 -5.88 10.76 -14.18
N GLU A 303 -5.63 10.43 -12.92
CA GLU A 303 -6.34 11.06 -11.80
C GLU A 303 -5.59 12.31 -11.37
N ARG A 304 -6.30 13.45 -11.33
CA ARG A 304 -5.73 14.76 -11.00
C ARG A 304 -6.79 15.72 -10.50
N TRP A 305 -6.37 16.72 -9.71
CA TRP A 305 -7.24 17.82 -9.32
C TRP A 305 -7.55 18.72 -10.50
N ARG A 306 -8.72 19.35 -10.47
CA ARG A 306 -9.04 20.40 -11.43
C ARG A 306 -8.32 21.68 -11.03
N LEU A 307 -7.43 22.17 -11.89
CA LEU A 307 -6.86 23.51 -11.83
C LEU A 307 -7.13 24.20 -13.15
N GLU A 308 -7.68 25.42 -13.08
CA GLU A 308 -7.93 26.28 -14.23
C GLU A 308 -7.36 27.66 -13.90
N LYS A 309 -6.58 28.25 -14.80
CA LYS A 309 -5.97 29.58 -14.58
C LYS A 309 -7.07 30.64 -14.39
N LYS A 310 -6.87 31.52 -13.43
CA LYS A 310 -7.69 32.70 -13.26
C LYS A 310 -7.54 33.67 -14.42
N ASP A 311 -6.28 33.84 -14.88
CA ASP A 311 -5.91 34.53 -16.10
C ASP A 311 -5.29 33.55 -17.10
N PRO A 312 -6.07 33.04 -18.10
CA PRO A 312 -5.57 32.08 -19.08
C PRO A 312 -4.47 32.65 -20.00
N ALA A 313 -4.34 33.97 -20.12
CA ALA A 313 -3.32 34.60 -20.95
C ALA A 313 -1.96 34.70 -20.26
N ALA A 314 -1.94 34.65 -18.92
CA ALA A 314 -0.69 34.75 -18.17
C ALA A 314 0.12 33.44 -18.27
N ALA A 315 1.43 33.57 -18.41
CA ALA A 315 2.33 32.40 -18.37
C ALA A 315 2.19 31.65 -17.04
N VAL A 316 2.13 32.41 -15.92
CA VAL A 316 1.85 31.88 -14.58
C VAL A 316 0.69 32.65 -13.97
N SER A 317 -0.33 31.96 -13.48
CA SER A 317 -1.54 32.55 -12.88
C SER A 317 -1.91 31.84 -11.59
N GLU A 318 -2.60 32.49 -10.68
CA GLU A 318 -3.34 31.79 -9.64
C GLU A 318 -4.39 30.88 -10.28
N PRO A 319 -4.73 29.75 -9.68
CA PRO A 319 -5.90 28.98 -10.09
C PRO A 319 -7.18 29.70 -9.69
N ARG A 320 -8.28 29.46 -10.39
CA ARG A 320 -9.61 29.93 -10.00
C ARG A 320 -10.03 29.37 -8.65
N GLU A 321 -9.75 28.09 -8.45
CA GLU A 321 -9.96 27.35 -7.20
C GLU A 321 -8.66 26.62 -6.85
N PRO A 322 -7.96 26.99 -5.78
CA PRO A 322 -6.76 26.29 -5.35
C PRO A 322 -7.13 24.93 -4.73
N ILE A 323 -6.19 24.01 -4.72
CA ILE A 323 -6.27 22.78 -3.94
C ILE A 323 -6.18 23.17 -2.46
N ARG A 324 -7.28 23.00 -1.74
CA ARG A 324 -7.33 23.28 -0.29
C ARG A 324 -6.76 22.09 0.47
N VAL A 325 -5.66 22.31 1.16
CA VAL A 325 -5.08 21.35 2.09
C VAL A 325 -5.45 21.78 3.50
N VAL A 326 -6.12 20.93 4.24
CA VAL A 326 -6.53 21.21 5.63
C VAL A 326 -5.77 20.30 6.58
N LEU A 327 -4.99 20.92 7.46
CA LEU A 327 -4.36 20.23 8.57
C LEU A 327 -5.40 19.94 9.66
N ASP A 328 -5.59 18.66 9.98
CA ASP A 328 -6.54 18.20 11.00
C ASP A 328 -6.16 18.74 12.39
N ARG A 329 -7.15 19.09 13.20
CA ARG A 329 -6.93 19.58 14.56
C ARG A 329 -6.25 18.59 15.50
N ASN A 330 -6.28 17.28 15.17
CA ASN A 330 -5.63 16.24 15.95
C ASN A 330 -4.10 16.20 15.77
N ILE A 331 -3.56 16.98 14.81
CA ILE A 331 -2.11 17.09 14.63
C ILE A 331 -1.53 17.85 15.83
N PRO A 332 -0.58 17.25 16.59
CA PRO A 332 0.10 17.97 17.68
C PRO A 332 0.74 19.26 17.19
N GLU A 333 0.61 20.34 17.96
CA GLU A 333 1.02 21.69 17.53
C GLU A 333 2.46 21.73 17.02
N ARG A 334 3.39 21.05 17.70
CA ARG A 334 4.82 20.99 17.33
C ARG A 334 5.08 20.42 15.95
N TRP A 335 4.16 19.61 15.40
CA TRP A 335 4.31 18.99 14.10
C TRP A 335 3.52 19.69 12.98
N ARG A 336 2.70 20.70 13.29
CA ARG A 336 1.90 21.43 12.29
C ARG A 336 2.77 22.16 11.27
N ALA A 337 3.91 22.72 11.69
CA ALA A 337 4.80 23.47 10.79
C ALA A 337 5.44 22.58 9.71
N PRO A 338 6.14 21.47 10.02
CA PRO A 338 6.74 20.62 8.99
C PRO A 338 5.70 19.99 8.04
N LEU A 339 4.49 19.67 8.51
CA LEU A 339 3.42 19.16 7.65
C LEU A 339 2.89 20.24 6.69
N ARG A 340 2.78 21.48 7.17
CA ARG A 340 2.43 22.64 6.33
C ARG A 340 3.48 22.87 5.24
N GLU A 341 4.75 22.85 5.60
CA GLU A 341 5.85 23.03 4.66
C GLU A 341 5.87 21.92 3.61
N ALA A 342 5.62 20.67 4.01
CA ALA A 342 5.52 19.55 3.09
C ALA A 342 4.46 19.75 2.00
N ALA A 343 3.30 20.29 2.38
CA ALA A 343 2.23 20.58 1.43
C ALA A 343 2.59 21.75 0.51
N LEU A 344 3.16 22.82 1.06
CA LEU A 344 3.53 24.01 0.30
C LEU A 344 4.69 23.77 -0.67
N GLU A 345 5.54 22.76 -0.39
CA GLU A 345 6.66 22.41 -1.26
C GLU A 345 6.20 22.06 -2.69
N TRP A 346 5.02 21.47 -2.85
CA TRP A 346 4.44 21.13 -4.15
C TRP A 346 4.12 22.35 -5.02
N ASN A 347 3.98 23.56 -4.45
CA ASN A 347 3.81 24.76 -5.24
C ASN A 347 4.96 25.03 -6.22
N LYS A 348 6.19 24.58 -5.90
CA LYS A 348 7.33 24.68 -6.83
C LYS A 348 7.06 23.92 -8.14
N ALA A 349 6.45 22.74 -8.07
CA ALA A 349 6.09 21.98 -9.25
C ALA A 349 4.92 22.61 -10.00
N PHE A 350 3.93 23.13 -9.28
CA PHE A 350 2.80 23.82 -9.89
C PHE A 350 3.19 25.14 -10.59
N GLU A 351 4.16 25.88 -10.07
CA GLU A 351 4.69 27.07 -10.74
C GLU A 351 5.29 26.75 -12.10
N ARG A 352 6.01 25.62 -12.23
CA ARG A 352 6.51 25.11 -13.50
C ARG A 352 5.39 24.70 -14.46
N ALA A 353 4.26 24.23 -13.91
CA ALA A 353 3.05 23.90 -14.67
C ALA A 353 2.23 25.16 -15.04
N GLY A 354 2.63 26.36 -14.59
CA GLY A 354 1.99 27.64 -14.87
C GLY A 354 0.96 28.09 -13.81
N PHE A 355 1.05 27.56 -12.58
CA PHE A 355 0.14 27.95 -11.49
C PHE A 355 0.92 28.45 -10.26
N ARG A 356 0.66 29.69 -9.85
CA ARG A 356 1.12 30.26 -8.58
C ARG A 356 0.06 29.97 -7.50
N ASP A 357 0.50 29.64 -6.27
CA ASP A 357 -0.38 29.37 -5.13
C ASP A 357 -1.47 28.31 -5.43
N ALA A 358 -1.07 27.24 -6.15
CA ALA A 358 -1.96 26.14 -6.51
C ALA A 358 -2.47 25.38 -5.28
N ILE A 359 -1.62 25.26 -4.25
CA ILE A 359 -1.96 24.68 -2.94
C ILE A 359 -2.04 25.78 -1.90
N ARG A 360 -3.14 25.80 -1.16
CA ARG A 360 -3.32 26.63 0.03
C ARG A 360 -3.56 25.76 1.26
N VAL A 361 -2.81 26.04 2.33
CA VAL A 361 -2.86 25.23 3.55
C VAL A 361 -3.57 26.00 4.65
N GLU A 362 -4.60 25.36 5.19
CA GLU A 362 -5.41 25.87 6.30
C GLU A 362 -5.24 24.96 7.52
N GLN A 363 -5.28 25.53 8.73
CA GLN A 363 -5.37 24.75 9.96
C GLN A 363 -6.84 24.65 10.38
N GLN A 364 -7.33 23.44 10.60
CA GLN A 364 -8.65 23.26 11.19
C GLN A 364 -8.65 23.82 12.62
N PRO A 365 -9.61 24.69 12.99
CA PRO A 365 -9.73 25.17 14.35
C PRO A 365 -9.95 24.03 15.35
N ASP A 366 -9.41 24.16 16.55
CA ASP A 366 -9.54 23.11 17.58
C ASP A 366 -11.00 22.92 18.05
N ASP A 367 -11.81 23.99 17.99
CA ASP A 367 -13.24 24.02 18.31
C ASP A 367 -14.17 23.78 17.10
N ALA A 368 -13.62 23.39 15.95
CA ALA A 368 -14.40 23.14 14.74
C ALA A 368 -15.50 22.10 14.98
N ASP A 369 -16.71 22.41 14.54
CA ASP A 369 -17.87 21.52 14.60
C ASP A 369 -18.00 20.59 13.38
N TRP A 370 -17.02 20.59 12.50
CA TRP A 370 -16.95 19.81 11.27
C TRP A 370 -15.72 18.89 11.23
N SER A 371 -15.82 17.81 10.49
CA SER A 371 -14.71 16.88 10.27
C SER A 371 -14.03 17.14 8.93
N THR A 372 -12.71 16.95 8.86
CA THR A 372 -11.97 16.96 7.59
C THR A 372 -12.39 15.84 6.62
N LEU A 373 -13.26 14.91 7.08
CA LEU A 373 -13.92 13.91 6.24
C LEU A 373 -15.24 14.43 5.62
N GLU A 374 -15.73 15.60 6.05
CA GLU A 374 -16.96 16.22 5.57
C GLU A 374 -16.61 17.34 4.58
N GLY A 375 -16.54 17.03 3.30
CA GLY A 375 -16.26 17.99 2.26
C GLY A 375 -15.85 17.33 0.95
N VAL A 376 -16.11 18.02 -0.14
CA VAL A 376 -15.55 17.75 -1.46
C VAL A 376 -14.55 18.86 -1.81
N ARG A 377 -13.60 18.60 -2.73
CA ARG A 377 -12.51 19.50 -3.10
C ARG A 377 -11.60 19.87 -1.93
N LEU A 378 -11.31 18.87 -1.09
CA LEU A 378 -10.50 19.00 0.10
C LEU A 378 -9.46 17.89 0.14
N LEU A 379 -8.19 18.23 0.39
CA LEU A 379 -7.12 17.32 0.76
C LEU A 379 -6.87 17.48 2.26
N ALA A 380 -7.16 16.43 3.03
CA ALA A 380 -6.98 16.43 4.47
C ALA A 380 -5.63 15.85 4.85
N VAL A 381 -4.82 16.56 5.64
CA VAL A 381 -3.68 15.97 6.34
C VAL A 381 -4.17 15.56 7.72
N ARG A 382 -4.22 14.26 8.01
CA ARG A 382 -4.82 13.70 9.20
C ARG A 382 -3.80 13.02 10.10
N TRP A 383 -4.08 13.06 11.39
CA TRP A 383 -3.29 12.42 12.42
C TRP A 383 -4.12 11.38 13.17
N PHE A 384 -3.57 10.20 13.37
CA PHE A 384 -4.24 9.15 14.11
C PHE A 384 -3.24 8.40 15.00
N ALA A 385 -3.77 7.60 15.93
CA ALA A 385 -2.97 6.73 16.79
C ALA A 385 -3.39 5.28 16.57
N GLN A 386 -2.43 4.39 16.56
CA GLN A 386 -2.66 2.95 16.51
C GLN A 386 -1.70 2.20 17.43
N GLU A 387 -2.01 0.95 17.70
CA GLU A 387 -1.16 0.00 18.39
C GLU A 387 -0.30 -0.77 17.38
N GLY A 388 0.92 -1.09 17.78
CA GLY A 388 1.81 -2.00 17.07
C GLY A 388 2.92 -1.36 16.25
N PRO A 389 3.91 -2.17 15.84
CA PRO A 389 5.13 -1.70 15.19
C PRO A 389 4.96 -1.37 13.71
N GLY A 390 3.88 -1.86 13.08
CA GLY A 390 3.60 -1.62 11.67
C GLY A 390 2.68 -0.42 11.50
N SER A 391 3.21 0.77 11.48
CA SER A 391 2.44 1.98 11.26
C SER A 391 2.59 2.43 9.81
N THR A 392 1.54 3.00 9.25
CA THR A 392 1.47 3.35 7.83
C THR A 392 1.09 4.82 7.69
N ALA A 393 1.72 5.54 6.77
CA ALA A 393 1.10 6.71 6.18
C ALA A 393 0.51 6.30 4.83
N VAL A 394 -0.57 6.94 4.42
CA VAL A 394 -1.25 6.63 3.17
C VAL A 394 -1.82 7.92 2.57
N GLY A 395 -1.65 8.08 1.27
CA GLY A 395 -2.18 9.20 0.50
C GLY A 395 -3.37 8.84 -0.39
N PRO A 396 -4.54 8.40 0.16
CA PRO A 396 -5.67 8.04 -0.67
C PRO A 396 -6.34 9.25 -1.32
N SER A 397 -6.91 9.02 -2.50
CA SER A 397 -7.80 9.96 -3.17
C SER A 397 -9.05 9.27 -3.69
N GLN A 398 -10.09 10.05 -3.95
CA GLN A 398 -11.33 9.60 -4.59
C GLN A 398 -11.63 10.51 -5.77
N SER A 399 -11.84 9.92 -6.93
CA SER A 399 -12.01 10.64 -8.19
C SER A 399 -13.39 10.44 -8.81
N ASP A 400 -13.77 11.34 -9.72
CA ASP A 400 -14.85 11.10 -10.66
C ASP A 400 -14.36 10.14 -11.76
N PRO A 401 -14.79 8.88 -11.76
CA PRO A 401 -14.25 7.89 -12.70
C PRO A 401 -14.58 8.18 -14.15
N ARG A 402 -15.48 9.16 -14.42
CA ARG A 402 -15.82 9.58 -15.78
C ARG A 402 -14.70 10.39 -16.43
N THR A 403 -13.89 11.09 -15.62
CA THR A 403 -12.89 12.07 -16.09
C THR A 403 -11.51 11.93 -15.44
N GLY A 404 -11.40 11.21 -14.33
CA GLY A 404 -10.20 11.21 -13.49
C GLY A 404 -10.06 12.47 -12.62
N GLU A 405 -11.10 13.31 -12.48
CA GLU A 405 -11.06 14.47 -11.58
C GLU A 405 -11.03 14.01 -10.12
N ILE A 406 -9.96 14.31 -9.39
CA ILE A 406 -9.90 14.05 -7.95
C ILE A 406 -10.85 15.03 -7.26
N LEU A 407 -11.77 14.47 -6.49
CA LEU A 407 -12.78 15.22 -5.74
C LEU A 407 -12.42 15.34 -4.26
N ARG A 408 -11.64 14.38 -3.73
CA ARG A 408 -11.20 14.32 -2.34
C ARG A 408 -9.86 13.62 -2.24
N GLY A 409 -9.04 14.01 -1.26
CA GLY A 409 -7.79 13.34 -0.94
C GLY A 409 -7.48 13.42 0.54
N ALA A 410 -6.58 12.57 0.99
CA ALA A 410 -6.03 12.64 2.34
C ALA A 410 -4.54 12.25 2.33
N ALA A 411 -3.80 12.77 3.31
CA ALA A 411 -2.53 12.24 3.75
C ALA A 411 -2.69 11.87 5.22
N ILE A 412 -2.63 10.60 5.55
CA ILE A 412 -2.96 10.06 6.87
C ILE A 412 -1.66 9.64 7.54
N ILE A 413 -1.34 10.19 8.71
CA ILE A 413 -0.07 10.02 9.40
C ILE A 413 -0.30 9.47 10.79
N ASP A 414 0.48 8.48 11.18
CA ASP A 414 0.41 7.79 12.46
C ASP A 414 1.31 8.44 13.53
N GLU A 415 0.77 8.66 14.74
CA GLU A 415 1.49 9.14 15.92
C GLU A 415 2.71 8.26 16.27
N ASN A 416 2.65 6.96 16.06
CA ASN A 416 3.77 6.06 16.36
C ASN A 416 5.05 6.41 15.59
N ARG A 417 4.93 7.15 14.50
CA ARG A 417 6.09 7.61 13.71
C ARG A 417 7.05 8.48 14.51
N VAL A 418 6.52 9.33 15.36
CA VAL A 418 7.36 10.16 16.22
C VAL A 418 7.84 9.43 17.47
N ARG A 419 7.08 8.41 17.89
CA ARG A 419 7.46 7.62 19.09
C ARG A 419 8.61 6.67 18.81
N VAL A 420 8.67 6.05 17.62
CA VAL A 420 9.67 5.04 17.26
C VAL A 420 11.11 5.51 17.46
N PHE A 421 11.39 6.79 17.24
CA PHE A 421 12.73 7.35 17.42
C PHE A 421 13.18 7.35 18.88
N ARG A 422 12.27 7.67 19.82
CA ARG A 422 12.58 7.79 21.24
C ARG A 422 12.28 6.54 22.04
N ALA A 423 11.26 5.79 21.64
CA ALA A 423 10.92 4.53 22.28
C ALA A 423 11.98 3.46 22.07
N ARG A 424 12.94 3.70 21.15
CA ARG A 424 13.98 2.74 20.77
C ARG A 424 13.35 1.35 20.55
N ALA A 425 12.27 1.31 19.75
CA ALA A 425 11.51 0.11 19.51
C ALA A 425 12.42 -1.05 19.10
N THR A 426 12.42 -2.10 19.90
CA THR A 426 13.40 -3.16 19.87
C THR A 426 13.17 -4.20 18.80
N ASP A 427 11.99 -4.22 18.18
CA ASP A 427 11.60 -5.35 17.35
C ASP A 427 11.37 -4.96 15.91
N GLY A 428 11.96 -5.76 15.01
CA GLY A 428 11.73 -5.66 13.58
C GLY A 428 10.22 -5.80 13.26
N VAL A 429 9.77 -5.05 12.24
CA VAL A 429 8.39 -5.06 11.78
C VAL A 429 7.98 -6.49 11.39
N PRO A 430 6.95 -7.08 12.01
CA PRO A 430 6.45 -8.37 11.56
C PRO A 430 5.91 -8.28 10.14
N ARG A 431 6.11 -9.34 9.34
CA ARG A 431 5.58 -9.46 7.97
C ARG A 431 4.06 -9.68 7.94
N TRP A 432 3.28 -8.82 8.56
CA TRP A 432 1.83 -8.85 8.43
C TRP A 432 1.29 -7.83 7.40
N ALA A 433 2.19 -7.20 6.68
CA ALA A 433 1.86 -6.36 5.54
C ALA A 433 0.89 -7.05 4.56
N ASP A 434 1.02 -8.37 4.33
CA ASP A 434 0.15 -9.12 3.42
C ASP A 434 -1.30 -9.21 3.91
N THR A 435 -1.54 -9.38 5.22
CA THR A 435 -2.91 -9.43 5.76
C THR A 435 -3.56 -8.06 5.80
N VAL A 436 -2.82 -7.01 6.14
CA VAL A 436 -3.27 -5.63 6.05
C VAL A 436 -3.59 -5.29 4.61
N GLN A 437 -2.70 -5.64 3.67
CA GLN A 437 -2.90 -5.41 2.24
C GLN A 437 -4.15 -6.11 1.70
N SER A 438 -4.38 -7.37 2.09
CA SER A 438 -5.58 -8.11 1.69
C SER A 438 -6.86 -7.46 2.21
N ALA A 439 -6.85 -6.99 3.46
CA ALA A 439 -7.97 -6.28 4.05
C ALA A 439 -8.21 -4.91 3.40
N MET A 440 -7.17 -4.16 3.07
CA MET A 440 -7.27 -2.89 2.34
C MET A 440 -7.89 -3.10 0.96
N THR A 441 -7.46 -4.14 0.24
CA THR A 441 -8.02 -4.50 -1.07
C THR A 441 -9.50 -4.88 -0.95
N ALA A 442 -9.86 -5.66 0.07
CA ALA A 442 -11.24 -6.07 0.32
C ALA A 442 -12.16 -4.89 0.68
N TRP A 443 -11.64 -3.91 1.41
CA TRP A 443 -12.38 -2.68 1.74
C TRP A 443 -12.53 -1.73 0.56
N GLY A 444 -11.97 -2.09 -0.60
CA GLY A 444 -12.07 -1.32 -1.84
C GLY A 444 -11.02 -0.23 -1.97
N GLY A 445 -9.97 -0.30 -1.16
CA GLY A 445 -8.76 0.49 -1.39
C GLY A 445 -8.18 0.14 -2.75
N GLY A 446 -8.13 1.12 -3.66
CA GLY A 446 -7.49 0.97 -4.97
C GLY A 446 -5.97 0.78 -4.85
N PRO A 447 -5.25 0.90 -5.96
CA PRO A 447 -3.77 0.85 -5.97
C PRO A 447 -3.10 1.83 -5.00
N GLN A 448 -3.79 2.94 -4.67
CA GLN A 448 -3.35 3.97 -3.73
C GLN A 448 -3.23 3.46 -2.28
N GLY A 449 -3.96 2.41 -1.90
CA GLY A 449 -3.88 1.79 -0.57
C GLY A 449 -2.68 0.87 -0.36
N ARG A 450 -1.74 0.79 -1.30
CA ARG A 450 -0.58 -0.10 -1.23
C ARG A 450 0.71 0.58 -0.77
N CYS A 451 0.66 1.86 -0.40
CA CYS A 451 1.84 2.54 0.07
C CYS A 451 2.25 2.03 1.46
N ASN A 452 3.48 1.52 1.58
CA ASN A 452 4.14 1.22 2.85
C ASN A 452 5.41 2.07 3.04
N TYR A 453 5.49 3.20 2.33
CA TYR A 453 6.66 4.08 2.38
C TYR A 453 6.98 4.54 3.78
N ALA A 454 5.96 4.89 4.54
CA ALA A 454 6.19 5.36 5.90
C ALA A 454 6.90 4.30 6.75
N ASP A 455 6.56 3.01 6.62
CA ASP A 455 7.28 1.93 7.33
C ASP A 455 8.76 1.94 6.94
N VAL A 456 9.04 1.99 5.64
CA VAL A 456 10.41 2.00 5.11
C VAL A 456 11.17 3.24 5.55
N ALA A 457 10.58 4.43 5.35
CA ALA A 457 11.23 5.70 5.66
C ALA A 457 11.55 5.86 7.15
N PHE A 458 10.64 5.43 8.03
CA PHE A 458 10.87 5.54 9.46
C PHE A 458 11.79 4.45 10.01
N GLU A 459 11.81 3.25 9.44
CA GLU A 459 12.85 2.26 9.76
C GLU A 459 14.24 2.78 9.39
N GLU A 460 14.39 3.37 8.21
CA GLU A 460 15.64 3.97 7.75
C GLU A 460 16.03 5.17 8.63
N ALA A 461 15.06 6.06 8.91
CA ALA A 461 15.32 7.22 9.78
C ALA A 461 15.63 6.81 11.22
N ALA A 462 15.02 5.76 11.77
CA ALA A 462 15.38 5.23 13.08
C ALA A 462 16.80 4.63 13.09
N PHE A 463 17.20 3.97 12.01
CA PHE A 463 18.59 3.54 11.87
C PHE A 463 19.56 4.72 11.87
N GLY A 464 19.26 5.77 11.12
CA GLY A 464 20.06 6.99 11.12
C GLY A 464 20.13 7.65 12.48
N PHE A 465 18.99 7.74 13.16
CA PHE A 465 18.89 8.28 14.52
C PHE A 465 19.77 7.51 15.51
N ASP A 466 19.66 6.19 15.55
CA ASP A 466 20.47 5.33 16.41
C ASP A 466 21.98 5.52 16.13
N LEU A 467 22.38 5.53 14.85
CA LEU A 467 23.78 5.72 14.48
C LEU A 467 24.32 7.10 14.87
N LEU A 468 23.52 8.16 14.69
CA LEU A 468 23.92 9.51 15.10
C LEU A 468 24.04 9.65 16.62
N VAL A 469 23.16 9.01 17.39
CA VAL A 469 23.26 8.93 18.85
C VAL A 469 24.51 8.18 19.27
N GLU A 470 24.79 7.02 18.71
CA GLU A 470 25.98 6.22 19.02
C GLU A 470 27.29 6.88 18.55
N ARG A 471 27.22 7.79 17.60
CA ARG A 471 28.33 8.66 17.20
C ARG A 471 28.53 9.85 18.14
N GLY A 472 27.61 10.11 19.08
CA GLY A 472 27.58 11.28 19.94
C GLY A 472 27.26 12.58 19.20
N LEU A 473 26.64 12.48 18.00
CA LEU A 473 26.26 13.63 17.16
C LEU A 473 24.84 14.10 17.42
N LEU A 474 24.03 13.32 18.13
CA LEU A 474 22.64 13.62 18.44
C LEU A 474 22.29 13.19 19.87
N ASP A 475 21.76 14.13 20.67
CA ASP A 475 21.12 13.79 21.95
C ASP A 475 19.62 13.50 21.68
N PRO A 476 19.09 12.33 22.08
CA PRO A 476 17.68 11.96 21.84
C PRO A 476 16.66 12.96 22.39
N ASN A 477 17.04 13.76 23.40
CA ASN A 477 16.15 14.73 24.06
C ASN A 477 16.42 16.18 23.65
N SER A 478 17.27 16.41 22.65
CA SER A 478 17.62 17.74 22.17
C SER A 478 16.64 18.30 21.15
N PRO A 479 16.64 19.63 20.93
CA PRO A 479 15.90 20.25 19.81
C PRO A 479 16.36 19.75 18.43
N GLU A 480 17.63 19.34 18.30
CA GLU A 480 18.18 18.77 17.06
C GLU A 480 17.53 17.41 16.75
N ALA A 481 17.18 16.63 17.78
CA ALA A 481 16.41 15.40 17.61
C ALA A 481 14.97 15.70 17.15
N ASP A 482 14.33 16.74 17.69
CA ASP A 482 13.02 17.20 17.19
C ASP A 482 13.11 17.65 15.72
N ALA A 483 14.17 18.37 15.33
CA ALA A 483 14.39 18.78 13.95
C ALA A 483 14.59 17.59 13.01
N TYR A 484 15.36 16.56 13.42
CA TYR A 484 15.53 15.33 12.65
C TYR A 484 14.22 14.60 12.42
N ILE A 485 13.36 14.51 13.45
CA ILE A 485 12.03 13.90 13.36
C ILE A 485 11.12 14.74 12.45
N ALA A 486 11.17 16.06 12.55
CA ALA A 486 10.42 16.97 11.70
C ALA A 486 10.77 16.80 10.21
N ASP A 487 12.07 16.63 9.89
CA ASP A 487 12.55 16.36 8.53
C ASP A 487 12.02 15.03 7.99
N ALA A 488 12.00 13.99 8.81
CA ALA A 488 11.43 12.69 8.45
C ALA A 488 9.91 12.78 8.22
N LEU A 489 9.18 13.53 9.06
CA LEU A 489 7.76 13.79 8.88
C LEU A 489 7.46 14.59 7.61
N LYS A 490 8.24 15.63 7.34
CA LYS A 490 8.14 16.44 6.11
C LYS A 490 8.31 15.55 4.87
N ASN A 491 9.33 14.71 4.85
CA ASN A 491 9.61 13.78 3.76
C ASN A 491 8.41 12.86 3.48
N VAL A 492 7.93 12.13 4.49
CA VAL A 492 6.79 11.23 4.35
C VAL A 492 5.53 11.98 3.93
N THR A 493 5.28 13.16 4.52
CA THR A 493 4.08 13.95 4.18
C THR A 493 4.10 14.45 2.74
N MET A 494 5.26 14.86 2.22
CA MET A 494 5.40 15.22 0.80
C MET A 494 5.02 14.03 -0.10
N HIS A 495 5.49 12.82 0.25
CA HIS A 495 5.20 11.59 -0.48
C HIS A 495 3.68 11.30 -0.50
N GLU A 496 3.03 11.29 0.67
CA GLU A 496 1.60 10.99 0.76
C GLU A 496 0.73 12.04 0.04
N ILE A 497 1.13 13.31 0.10
CA ILE A 497 0.48 14.35 -0.69
C ILE A 497 0.67 14.10 -2.20
N GLY A 498 1.84 13.61 -2.62
CA GLY A 498 2.08 13.21 -4.01
C GLY A 498 1.06 12.17 -4.51
N HIS A 499 0.76 11.16 -3.69
CA HIS A 499 -0.32 10.22 -3.99
C HIS A 499 -1.68 10.90 -4.08
N ALA A 500 -1.99 11.77 -3.12
CA ALA A 500 -3.25 12.52 -3.11
C ALA A 500 -3.35 13.53 -4.27
N LEU A 501 -2.25 13.86 -4.94
CA LEU A 501 -2.20 14.63 -6.18
C LEU A 501 -2.29 13.76 -7.46
N GLY A 502 -2.36 12.44 -7.31
CA GLY A 502 -2.52 11.46 -8.38
C GLY A 502 -1.24 10.70 -8.76
N LEU A 503 -0.10 10.98 -8.15
CA LEU A 503 1.17 10.36 -8.51
C LEU A 503 1.32 8.95 -7.93
N ARG A 504 1.96 8.07 -8.68
CA ARG A 504 2.37 6.73 -8.28
C ARG A 504 3.84 6.71 -7.83
N HIS A 505 4.23 5.63 -7.14
CA HIS A 505 5.64 5.40 -6.82
C HIS A 505 6.55 5.46 -8.04
N ASN A 506 7.77 5.92 -7.84
CA ASN A 506 8.84 5.86 -8.83
C ASN A 506 10.13 5.26 -8.23
N PHE A 507 10.26 3.93 -8.29
CA PHE A 507 11.39 3.16 -7.76
C PHE A 507 12.64 3.16 -8.67
N ARG A 508 12.73 4.10 -9.57
CA ARG A 508 13.92 4.36 -10.37
C ARG A 508 14.51 5.74 -10.09
N ALA A 509 13.82 6.54 -9.30
CA ALA A 509 14.21 7.92 -9.03
C ALA A 509 15.50 8.02 -8.22
N SER A 510 15.81 7.05 -7.36
CA SER A 510 17.05 6.94 -6.59
C SER A 510 18.30 7.00 -7.47
N THR A 511 18.24 6.44 -8.68
CA THR A 511 19.39 6.31 -9.59
C THR A 511 19.77 7.61 -10.32
N ALA A 512 19.04 8.69 -10.07
CA ALA A 512 19.30 10.00 -10.71
C ALA A 512 20.50 10.74 -10.09
N ALA A 513 20.87 10.45 -8.85
CA ALA A 513 21.96 11.11 -8.14
C ALA A 513 23.25 10.29 -8.16
N THR A 514 24.41 10.96 -8.19
CA THR A 514 25.70 10.28 -7.99
C THR A 514 26.08 10.23 -6.51
N PRO A 515 26.99 9.32 -6.09
CA PRO A 515 27.48 9.28 -4.70
C PRO A 515 28.07 10.62 -4.24
N GLU A 516 28.76 11.36 -5.11
CA GLU A 516 29.36 12.66 -4.83
C GLU A 516 28.29 13.73 -4.59
N GLN A 517 27.25 13.75 -5.44
CA GLN A 517 26.12 14.66 -5.28
C GLN A 517 25.39 14.45 -3.96
N LEU A 518 25.24 13.20 -3.52
CA LEU A 518 24.62 12.85 -2.24
C LEU A 518 25.47 13.28 -1.03
N ARG A 519 26.75 13.65 -1.21
CA ARG A 519 27.63 14.21 -0.16
C ARG A 519 27.71 15.73 -0.23
N ASP A 520 27.12 16.36 -1.23
CA ASP A 520 27.06 17.82 -1.37
C ASP A 520 25.73 18.36 -0.83
N ARG A 521 25.80 19.03 0.33
CA ARG A 521 24.60 19.61 0.97
C ARG A 521 23.93 20.69 0.14
N ALA A 522 24.68 21.46 -0.65
CA ALA A 522 24.09 22.48 -1.52
C ALA A 522 23.30 21.81 -2.65
N TRP A 523 23.81 20.70 -3.17
CA TRP A 523 23.13 19.93 -4.19
C TRP A 523 21.87 19.26 -3.65
N THR A 524 21.94 18.57 -2.48
CA THR A 524 20.77 17.89 -1.88
C THR A 524 19.65 18.86 -1.51
N ARG A 525 19.99 20.06 -1.04
CA ARG A 525 19.03 21.14 -0.77
C ARG A 525 18.29 21.61 -2.02
N ALA A 526 18.96 21.65 -3.16
CA ALA A 526 18.42 22.15 -4.41
C ALA A 526 17.64 21.07 -5.20
N ASN A 527 18.07 19.79 -5.12
CA ASN A 527 17.62 18.72 -6.01
C ASN A 527 16.95 17.55 -5.29
N GLY A 528 17.02 17.50 -3.94
CA GLY A 528 16.62 16.33 -3.17
C GLY A 528 17.65 15.20 -3.17
N LEU A 529 17.28 14.04 -2.65
CA LEU A 529 18.13 12.85 -2.61
C LEU A 529 17.94 11.94 -3.83
N SER A 530 16.81 12.09 -4.50
CA SER A 530 16.40 11.35 -5.69
C SER A 530 15.64 12.28 -6.63
N SER A 531 15.32 11.82 -7.82
CA SER A 531 14.53 12.63 -8.76
C SER A 531 13.04 12.73 -8.38
N SER A 532 12.58 12.00 -7.39
CA SER A 532 11.17 12.01 -6.96
C SER A 532 11.01 11.74 -5.48
N VAL A 533 10.10 12.48 -4.82
CA VAL A 533 9.62 12.16 -3.47
C VAL A 533 8.78 10.87 -3.45
N MET A 534 8.36 10.36 -4.61
CA MET A 534 7.63 9.11 -4.75
C MET A 534 8.53 7.87 -4.73
N GLU A 535 9.82 8.05 -4.44
CA GLU A 535 10.80 7.00 -4.19
C GLU A 535 10.78 6.56 -2.72
N TYR A 536 11.18 5.31 -2.44
CA TYR A 536 11.42 4.82 -1.09
C TYR A 536 12.90 4.94 -0.75
N ASN A 537 13.36 6.18 -0.58
CA ASN A 537 14.75 6.48 -0.29
C ASN A 537 15.21 5.85 1.03
N ALA A 538 16.43 5.32 1.04
CA ALA A 538 17.16 5.06 2.27
C ALA A 538 17.58 6.36 2.97
N GLN A 539 18.11 6.27 4.20
CA GLN A 539 18.75 7.41 4.87
C GLN A 539 20.11 7.73 4.21
N ASN A 540 20.32 9.01 3.90
CA ASN A 540 21.57 9.49 3.34
C ASN A 540 22.64 9.72 4.42
N LEU A 541 23.13 8.64 5.02
CA LEU A 541 24.10 8.70 6.12
C LEU A 541 25.54 8.81 5.58
N PRO A 542 26.40 9.70 6.15
CA PRO A 542 27.80 9.75 5.79
C PRO A 542 28.57 8.58 6.44
N LEU A 543 29.55 8.02 5.75
CA LEU A 543 30.61 7.23 6.40
C LEU A 543 31.47 8.15 7.29
N GLN A 544 32.22 7.55 8.19
CA GLN A 544 33.10 8.33 9.07
C GLN A 544 34.10 9.15 8.24
N GLY A 545 34.13 10.46 8.47
CA GLY A 545 35.01 11.39 7.77
C GLY A 545 34.45 11.97 6.47
N GLU A 546 33.27 11.55 6.03
CA GLU A 546 32.62 12.15 4.87
C GLU A 546 31.83 13.41 5.24
N PRO A 547 31.63 14.33 4.28
CA PRO A 547 30.76 15.47 4.48
C PRO A 547 29.31 15.06 4.81
N VAL A 548 28.66 15.87 5.64
CA VAL A 548 27.25 15.69 6.03
C VAL A 548 26.37 16.51 5.09
N ALA A 549 25.52 15.85 4.32
CA ALA A 549 24.44 16.43 3.55
C ALA A 549 23.10 16.23 4.25
N ASP A 550 21.97 16.46 3.54
CA ASP A 550 20.64 16.17 4.12
C ASP A 550 20.45 14.67 4.28
N TYR A 551 19.86 14.25 5.38
CA TYR A 551 19.56 12.84 5.66
C TYR A 551 18.27 12.38 4.98
N ASN A 552 17.29 13.28 4.86
CA ASN A 552 15.98 13.05 4.30
C ASN A 552 15.77 13.83 3.01
N MET A 553 14.81 13.41 2.21
CA MET A 553 14.35 14.15 1.04
C MET A 553 13.52 15.36 1.50
N LEU A 554 14.02 16.59 1.34
CA LEU A 554 13.40 17.80 1.88
C LEU A 554 12.84 18.73 0.82
N THR A 555 12.98 18.38 -0.46
CA THR A 555 12.45 19.14 -1.60
C THR A 555 12.04 18.17 -2.71
N LEU A 556 11.24 18.66 -3.66
CA LEU A 556 10.82 17.89 -4.83
C LEU A 556 11.99 17.64 -5.79
N GLY A 557 11.97 16.48 -6.43
CA GLY A 557 12.92 16.13 -7.48
C GLY A 557 12.46 16.55 -8.87
N ALA A 558 13.36 16.39 -9.84
CA ALA A 558 13.09 16.76 -11.24
C ALA A 558 11.92 15.99 -11.87
N TYR A 559 11.76 14.72 -11.48
CA TYR A 559 10.65 13.89 -11.93
C TYR A 559 9.30 14.41 -11.41
N ASP A 560 9.21 14.80 -10.13
CA ASP A 560 7.99 15.34 -9.55
C ASP A 560 7.51 16.58 -10.29
N ILE A 561 8.44 17.51 -10.55
CA ILE A 561 8.16 18.74 -11.27
C ILE A 561 7.65 18.44 -12.68
N TRP A 562 8.29 17.53 -13.38
CA TRP A 562 7.89 17.12 -14.72
C TRP A 562 6.56 16.36 -14.75
N ALA A 563 6.33 15.48 -13.79
CA ALA A 563 5.07 14.75 -13.68
C ALA A 563 3.88 15.69 -13.40
N ILE A 564 4.07 16.68 -12.51
CA ILE A 564 3.04 17.72 -12.27
C ILE A 564 2.83 18.57 -13.53
N GLU A 565 3.88 18.93 -14.27
CA GLU A 565 3.74 19.62 -15.55
C GLU A 565 2.88 18.80 -16.53
N TYR A 566 3.14 17.50 -16.67
CA TYR A 566 2.34 16.62 -17.52
C TYR A 566 0.87 16.59 -17.07
N GLY A 567 0.62 16.46 -15.78
CA GLY A 567 -0.74 16.34 -15.26
C GLY A 567 -1.54 17.64 -15.30
N TYR A 568 -0.91 18.77 -15.07
CA TYR A 568 -1.63 20.00 -14.72
C TYR A 568 -1.43 21.19 -15.67
N ARG A 569 -0.41 21.19 -16.56
CA ARG A 569 -0.24 22.27 -17.53
C ARG A 569 -1.52 22.46 -18.35
N GLU A 570 -1.99 23.72 -18.46
CA GLU A 570 -3.03 24.10 -19.39
C GLU A 570 -2.44 24.41 -20.78
N PHE A 571 -3.21 24.10 -21.81
CA PHE A 571 -2.84 24.33 -23.20
C PHE A 571 -3.73 25.43 -23.76
N GLY A 572 -3.14 26.35 -24.53
CA GLY A 572 -3.84 27.50 -25.11
C GLY A 572 -4.80 27.12 -26.24
N PRO A 573 -5.69 28.04 -26.61
CA PRO A 573 -6.55 27.87 -27.77
C PRO A 573 -5.70 27.61 -29.02
N GLY A 574 -5.97 26.51 -29.74
CA GLY A 574 -5.24 26.12 -30.95
C GLY A 574 -3.97 25.29 -30.71
N GLU A 575 -3.55 25.10 -29.48
CA GLU A 575 -2.48 24.14 -29.14
C GLU A 575 -3.02 22.70 -29.19
N ASP A 576 -2.32 21.83 -29.92
CA ASP A 576 -2.64 20.39 -29.91
C ASP A 576 -2.15 19.76 -28.62
N GLU A 577 -3.04 19.64 -27.62
CA GLU A 577 -2.74 19.09 -26.30
C GLU A 577 -2.18 17.66 -26.40
N ALA A 578 -2.73 16.81 -27.24
CA ALA A 578 -2.30 15.43 -27.37
C ALA A 578 -0.85 15.35 -27.88
N ARG A 579 -0.50 16.15 -28.87
CA ARG A 579 0.85 16.26 -29.41
C ARG A 579 1.83 16.85 -28.39
N ALA A 580 1.40 17.89 -27.69
CA ALA A 580 2.22 18.55 -26.67
C ALA A 580 2.52 17.63 -25.47
N LEU A 581 1.51 16.88 -24.98
CA LEU A 581 1.67 15.89 -23.93
C LEU A 581 2.60 14.74 -24.36
N LYS A 582 2.46 14.27 -25.58
CA LYS A 582 3.35 13.23 -26.14
C LYS A 582 4.80 13.71 -26.24
N ALA A 583 5.03 14.94 -26.64
CA ALA A 583 6.35 15.57 -26.66
C ALA A 583 6.92 15.72 -25.24
N LEU A 584 6.08 16.13 -24.27
CA LEU A 584 6.48 16.24 -22.88
C LEU A 584 6.85 14.88 -22.29
N ALA A 585 6.03 13.84 -22.50
CA ALA A 585 6.30 12.48 -22.03
C ALA A 585 7.57 11.90 -22.66
N SER A 586 7.90 12.22 -23.92
CA SER A 586 9.11 11.72 -24.61
C SER A 586 10.43 12.25 -24.02
N ARG A 587 10.39 13.24 -23.14
CA ARG A 587 11.58 13.63 -22.35
C ARG A 587 12.04 12.51 -21.43
N GLY A 588 11.13 11.71 -20.88
CA GLY A 588 11.44 10.54 -20.06
C GLY A 588 12.23 9.45 -20.80
N ASP A 589 12.20 9.45 -22.14
CA ASP A 589 13.01 8.54 -22.95
C ASP A 589 14.52 8.93 -22.97
N ARG A 590 14.84 10.21 -22.72
CA ARG A 590 16.17 10.81 -22.95
C ARG A 590 16.84 11.30 -21.68
N GLU A 591 16.08 11.80 -20.72
CA GLU A 591 16.58 12.41 -19.48
C GLU A 591 16.58 11.37 -18.35
N PRO A 592 17.73 10.91 -17.85
CA PRO A 592 17.79 9.88 -16.81
C PRO A 592 17.04 10.27 -15.52
N ALA A 593 17.04 11.56 -15.17
CA ALA A 593 16.32 12.06 -14.00
C ALA A 593 14.78 11.96 -14.14
N LEU A 594 14.25 11.69 -15.33
CA LEU A 594 12.83 11.51 -15.60
C LEU A 594 12.45 10.04 -15.81
N ALA A 595 13.40 9.12 -15.63
CA ALA A 595 13.14 7.69 -15.77
C ALA A 595 12.08 7.23 -14.74
N TYR A 596 11.22 6.30 -15.16
CA TYR A 596 10.09 5.85 -14.38
C TYR A 596 9.98 4.32 -14.31
N ALA A 597 9.85 3.82 -13.09
CA ALA A 597 9.46 2.44 -12.80
C ALA A 597 8.64 2.42 -11.49
N THR A 598 7.69 1.52 -11.37
CA THR A 598 6.72 1.54 -10.28
C THR A 598 6.53 0.16 -9.65
N ASP A 599 5.52 -0.01 -8.80
CA ASP A 599 5.26 -1.23 -8.02
C ASP A 599 5.31 -2.53 -8.83
N GLN A 600 4.76 -2.50 -10.05
CA GLN A 600 4.77 -3.69 -10.92
C GLN A 600 6.18 -4.03 -11.43
N ASP A 601 7.07 -3.05 -11.48
CA ASP A 601 8.44 -3.22 -11.96
C ASP A 601 9.38 -3.76 -10.88
N LEU A 602 9.02 -3.66 -9.59
CA LEU A 602 9.82 -4.20 -8.48
C LEU A 602 10.05 -5.70 -8.56
N ALA A 603 9.07 -6.44 -9.06
CA ALA A 603 9.17 -7.88 -9.23
C ALA A 603 10.08 -8.28 -10.41
N ASN A 604 10.41 -7.33 -11.29
CA ASN A 604 11.33 -7.54 -12.39
C ASN A 604 12.79 -7.56 -11.88
N ASN A 605 13.67 -8.16 -12.66
CA ASN A 605 15.09 -8.24 -12.31
C ASN A 605 15.90 -7.09 -12.91
N ASP A 606 15.37 -5.86 -12.81
CA ASP A 606 16.13 -4.64 -13.11
C ASP A 606 16.84 -4.17 -11.83
N PRO A 607 18.19 -4.22 -11.79
CA PRO A 607 18.93 -3.82 -10.60
C PRO A 607 18.86 -2.32 -10.28
N MET A 608 18.32 -1.52 -11.21
CA MET A 608 18.13 -0.08 -11.04
C MET A 608 16.71 0.26 -10.53
N VAL A 609 15.90 -0.74 -10.15
CA VAL A 609 14.53 -0.57 -9.63
C VAL A 609 14.43 -1.26 -8.29
N ASN A 610 14.57 -0.51 -7.22
CA ASN A 610 14.57 -1.03 -5.85
C ASN A 610 13.81 -0.10 -4.91
N GLN A 611 13.69 -0.53 -3.67
CA GLN A 611 13.33 0.28 -2.51
C GLN A 611 14.52 0.29 -1.56
N ARG A 612 14.73 1.35 -0.80
CA ARG A 612 15.83 1.52 0.17
C ARG A 612 17.22 1.56 -0.48
N ASP A 613 17.30 1.96 -1.74
CA ASP A 613 18.55 2.24 -2.43
C ASP A 613 18.75 3.74 -2.62
N MET A 614 19.92 4.10 -3.05
CA MET A 614 20.30 5.44 -3.48
C MET A 614 21.45 5.37 -4.47
N SER A 615 21.61 6.43 -5.24
CA SER A 615 22.62 6.66 -6.24
C SER A 615 22.49 5.81 -7.51
N ASN A 616 23.19 6.26 -8.53
CA ASN A 616 23.32 5.56 -9.81
C ASN A 616 24.18 4.28 -9.74
N ASP A 617 24.68 3.93 -8.55
CA ASP A 617 25.35 2.66 -8.23
C ASP A 617 24.71 1.99 -7.02
N PRO A 618 23.56 1.29 -7.19
CA PRO A 618 22.89 0.62 -6.09
C PRO A 618 23.74 -0.46 -5.40
N LEU A 619 24.68 -1.09 -6.13
CA LEU A 619 25.54 -2.12 -5.54
C LEU A 619 26.57 -1.51 -4.57
N ALA A 620 27.23 -0.42 -4.97
CA ALA A 620 28.14 0.31 -4.09
C ALA A 620 27.40 0.91 -2.88
N PHE A 621 26.18 1.41 -3.10
CA PHE A 621 25.33 1.89 -2.03
C PHE A 621 24.97 0.77 -1.03
N ALA A 622 24.60 -0.42 -1.52
CA ALA A 622 24.32 -1.58 -0.68
C ALA A 622 25.52 -1.94 0.24
N GLN A 623 26.72 -1.98 -0.33
CA GLN A 623 27.96 -2.23 0.45
C GLN A 623 28.21 -1.13 1.51
N ARG A 624 27.86 0.12 1.17
CA ARG A 624 27.95 1.25 2.10
C ARG A 624 27.00 1.08 3.29
N GLN A 625 25.76 0.67 3.06
CA GLN A 625 24.78 0.42 4.12
C GLN A 625 25.22 -0.70 5.07
N VAL A 626 25.84 -1.76 4.54
CA VAL A 626 26.41 -2.84 5.37
C VAL A 626 27.51 -2.30 6.29
N LYS A 627 28.37 -1.40 5.78
CA LYS A 627 29.42 -0.77 6.62
C LYS A 627 28.82 0.07 7.76
N LEU A 628 27.80 0.86 7.46
CA LEU A 628 27.11 1.70 8.47
C LEU A 628 26.40 0.85 9.52
N ALA A 629 25.75 -0.24 9.14
CA ALA A 629 25.10 -1.16 10.08
C ALA A 629 26.13 -1.85 10.99
N ARG A 630 27.27 -2.27 10.45
CA ARG A 630 28.37 -2.84 11.24
C ARG A 630 29.01 -1.81 12.18
N GLU A 631 29.09 -0.55 11.75
CA GLU A 631 29.55 0.54 12.62
C GLU A 631 28.59 0.73 13.79
N LEU A 632 27.27 0.74 13.55
CA LEU A 632 26.28 0.82 14.63
C LEU A 632 26.47 -0.31 15.65
N TRP A 633 26.60 -1.56 15.18
CA TRP A 633 26.85 -2.71 16.05
C TRP A 633 28.11 -2.51 16.87
N GLN A 634 29.24 -2.15 16.24
CA GLN A 634 30.50 -1.96 16.91
C GLN A 634 30.40 -0.88 17.99
N ARG A 635 29.83 0.29 17.69
CA ARG A 635 29.69 1.39 18.67
C ARG A 635 28.79 1.00 19.82
N THR A 636 27.63 0.43 19.56
CA THR A 636 26.68 -0.02 20.60
C THR A 636 27.34 -1.03 21.56
N THR A 637 28.16 -1.95 21.04
CA THR A 637 28.74 -3.04 21.85
C THR A 637 30.06 -2.69 22.55
N THR A 638 30.71 -1.59 22.16
CA THR A 638 32.02 -1.19 22.73
C THR A 638 31.96 0.04 23.63
N ARG A 639 30.86 0.83 23.59
CA ARG A 639 30.72 1.99 24.48
C ARG A 639 30.55 1.57 25.94
N PRO A 640 30.95 2.43 26.90
CA PRO A 640 30.61 2.24 28.29
C PRO A 640 29.07 2.23 28.48
N LEU A 641 28.59 1.35 29.36
CA LEU A 641 27.19 1.28 29.76
C LEU A 641 27.00 1.92 31.14
N ALA A 642 25.88 2.60 31.35
CA ALA A 642 25.43 2.99 32.67
C ALA A 642 25.07 1.74 33.50
N PRO A 643 25.22 1.76 34.85
CA PRO A 643 24.96 0.57 35.66
C PRO A 643 23.56 -0.01 35.58
N ASP A 644 22.56 0.83 35.27
CA ASP A 644 21.12 0.50 35.13
C ASP A 644 20.61 0.55 33.69
N GLU A 645 21.52 0.60 32.72
CA GLU A 645 21.16 0.70 31.31
C GLU A 645 20.58 -0.62 30.77
N ASP A 646 19.48 -0.51 30.05
CA ASP A 646 18.84 -1.63 29.35
C ASP A 646 19.74 -2.13 28.20
N LEU A 647 19.86 -3.45 28.09
CA LEU A 647 20.67 -4.12 27.09
C LEU A 647 19.90 -4.43 25.77
N THR A 648 18.66 -4.01 25.63
CA THR A 648 17.85 -4.23 24.39
C THR A 648 18.50 -3.58 23.16
N ALA A 649 19.28 -2.51 23.34
CA ALA A 649 20.05 -1.87 22.27
C ALA A 649 21.00 -2.82 21.53
N TYR A 650 21.59 -3.82 22.23
CA TYR A 650 22.48 -4.81 21.61
C TYR A 650 21.73 -5.67 20.58
N ARG A 651 20.55 -6.16 20.95
CA ARG A 651 19.71 -6.99 20.07
C ARG A 651 19.21 -6.17 18.88
N ARG A 652 18.77 -4.93 19.11
CA ARG A 652 18.34 -4.01 18.05
C ARG A 652 19.45 -3.75 17.04
N ALA A 653 20.68 -3.46 17.49
CA ALA A 653 21.81 -3.24 16.62
C ALA A 653 22.17 -4.49 15.80
N LEU A 654 22.13 -5.70 16.39
CA LEU A 654 22.35 -6.95 15.64
C LEU A 654 21.27 -7.19 14.59
N GLN A 655 20.00 -7.02 14.94
CA GLN A 655 18.90 -7.15 14.00
C GLN A 655 19.03 -6.15 12.84
N ARG A 656 19.50 -4.93 13.11
CA ARG A 656 19.79 -3.94 12.07
C ARG A 656 20.89 -4.42 11.11
N VAL A 657 21.98 -4.98 11.62
CA VAL A 657 23.03 -5.59 10.77
C VAL A 657 22.44 -6.66 9.86
N LEU A 658 21.67 -7.60 10.43
CA LEU A 658 21.12 -8.72 9.68
C LEU A 658 20.07 -8.27 8.65
N SER A 659 19.19 -7.32 9.01
CA SER A 659 18.18 -6.79 8.08
C SER A 659 18.81 -5.98 6.94
N THR A 660 19.83 -5.17 7.26
CA THR A 660 20.57 -4.38 6.25
C THR A 660 21.33 -5.30 5.28
N LEU A 661 21.97 -6.36 5.80
CA LEU A 661 22.57 -7.39 4.96
C LEU A 661 21.54 -8.00 4.01
N GLY A 662 20.41 -8.46 4.53
CA GLY A 662 19.34 -9.05 3.74
C GLY A 662 18.83 -8.14 2.63
N SER A 663 18.55 -6.87 2.94
CA SER A 663 18.11 -5.88 1.94
C SER A 663 19.19 -5.60 0.90
N SER A 664 20.42 -5.37 1.34
CA SER A 664 21.55 -5.06 0.44
C SER A 664 21.89 -6.20 -0.50
N LEU A 665 21.79 -7.45 -0.02
CA LEU A 665 22.06 -8.64 -0.83
C LEU A 665 20.92 -8.92 -1.80
N SER A 666 19.69 -8.52 -1.49
CA SER A 666 18.59 -8.63 -2.45
C SER A 666 18.83 -7.74 -3.68
N PHE A 667 19.48 -6.58 -3.52
CA PHE A 667 19.88 -5.74 -4.67
C PHE A 667 20.96 -6.45 -5.51
N ALA A 668 21.97 -7.01 -4.86
CA ALA A 668 23.04 -7.72 -5.55
C ALA A 668 22.52 -8.93 -6.36
N THR A 669 21.57 -9.68 -5.83
CA THR A 669 20.99 -10.83 -6.56
C THR A 669 20.22 -10.42 -7.80
N LYS A 670 19.65 -9.20 -7.87
CA LYS A 670 18.98 -8.67 -9.06
C LYS A 670 19.93 -8.44 -10.24
N TYR A 671 21.20 -8.20 -9.99
CA TYR A 671 22.19 -8.08 -11.07
C TYR A 671 22.40 -9.39 -11.81
N VAL A 672 22.33 -10.53 -11.11
CA VAL A 672 22.57 -11.86 -11.67
C VAL A 672 21.38 -12.30 -12.52
N GLY A 673 21.60 -12.46 -13.81
CA GLY A 673 20.52 -12.65 -14.79
C GLY A 673 19.58 -11.44 -14.89
N GLY A 674 20.08 -10.25 -14.52
CA GLY A 674 19.32 -9.01 -14.52
C GLY A 674 19.18 -8.42 -15.91
N VAL A 675 18.14 -7.59 -16.09
CA VAL A 675 17.83 -6.89 -17.33
C VAL A 675 17.43 -5.46 -17.02
N HIS A 676 18.18 -4.49 -17.52
CA HIS A 676 17.76 -3.10 -17.50
C HIS A 676 16.54 -2.91 -18.39
N THR A 677 15.48 -2.32 -17.84
CA THR A 677 14.23 -2.09 -18.53
C THR A 677 14.03 -0.62 -18.89
N SER A 678 13.29 -0.35 -19.95
CA SER A 678 12.93 1.00 -20.36
C SER A 678 11.48 1.02 -20.84
N ARG A 679 10.82 2.17 -20.70
CA ARG A 679 9.50 2.45 -21.26
C ARG A 679 9.57 3.35 -22.49
N ALA A 680 10.74 3.44 -23.11
CA ALA A 680 10.99 4.28 -24.26
C ALA A 680 10.09 3.92 -25.45
N SER A 681 9.69 4.94 -26.21
CA SER A 681 8.98 4.76 -27.48
C SER A 681 9.96 4.49 -28.63
N ALA A 682 9.45 3.96 -29.74
CA ALA A 682 10.26 3.63 -30.93
C ALA A 682 11.10 4.81 -31.44
N GLY A 683 10.61 6.05 -31.29
CA GLY A 683 11.31 7.26 -31.70
C GLY A 683 12.53 7.63 -30.83
N ALA A 684 12.77 6.93 -29.74
CA ALA A 684 13.93 7.16 -28.87
C ALA A 684 15.19 6.43 -29.32
N ASP A 685 15.07 5.48 -30.26
CA ASP A 685 16.15 4.59 -30.71
C ASP A 685 16.91 3.95 -29.54
N LYS A 686 16.16 3.51 -28.54
CA LYS A 686 16.67 2.93 -27.29
C LYS A 686 16.07 1.54 -27.08
N PRO A 687 16.90 0.51 -26.81
CA PRO A 687 16.36 -0.81 -26.52
C PRO A 687 15.55 -0.81 -25.22
N LEU A 688 14.48 -1.60 -25.19
CA LEU A 688 13.61 -1.72 -24.01
C LEU A 688 14.17 -2.67 -22.97
N LEU A 689 14.96 -3.65 -23.41
CA LEU A 689 15.50 -4.74 -22.58
C LEU A 689 17.00 -4.88 -22.87
N VAL A 690 17.83 -4.58 -21.88
CA VAL A 690 19.29 -4.67 -21.99
C VAL A 690 19.80 -5.58 -20.87
N PRO A 691 20.34 -6.79 -21.17
CA PRO A 691 20.95 -7.62 -20.14
C PRO A 691 22.04 -6.87 -19.38
N VAL A 692 22.10 -7.06 -18.07
CA VAL A 692 23.18 -6.53 -17.24
C VAL A 692 24.52 -7.08 -17.73
N PRO A 693 25.54 -6.25 -17.93
CA PRO A 693 26.86 -6.72 -18.36
C PRO A 693 27.43 -7.81 -17.44
N ALA A 694 27.97 -8.89 -18.00
CA ALA A 694 28.48 -10.03 -17.21
C ALA A 694 29.50 -9.64 -16.14
N ALA A 695 30.29 -8.61 -16.38
CA ALA A 695 31.24 -8.09 -15.40
C ALA A 695 30.55 -7.56 -14.15
N GLN A 696 29.42 -6.85 -14.31
CA GLN A 696 28.62 -6.34 -13.19
C GLN A 696 27.89 -7.48 -12.47
N GLN A 697 27.37 -8.46 -13.22
CA GLN A 697 26.76 -9.65 -12.64
C GLN A 697 27.75 -10.45 -11.77
N ARG A 698 29.01 -10.61 -12.27
CA ARG A 698 30.09 -11.29 -11.51
C ARG A 698 30.47 -10.50 -10.26
N ALA A 699 30.60 -9.17 -10.38
CA ALA A 699 30.90 -8.31 -9.23
C ALA A 699 29.81 -8.40 -8.16
N ALA A 700 28.55 -8.42 -8.57
CA ALA A 700 27.42 -8.57 -7.65
C ALA A 700 27.42 -9.94 -6.98
N LEU A 701 27.70 -11.00 -7.73
CA LEU A 701 27.80 -12.35 -7.18
C LEU A 701 28.97 -12.47 -6.18
N ASP A 702 30.11 -11.80 -6.45
CA ASP A 702 31.25 -11.74 -5.54
C ASP A 702 30.87 -11.04 -4.22
N VAL A 703 30.07 -9.99 -4.27
CA VAL A 703 29.54 -9.33 -3.04
C VAL A 703 28.64 -10.30 -2.24
N VAL A 704 27.74 -11.01 -2.91
CA VAL A 704 26.88 -12.02 -2.24
C VAL A 704 27.73 -13.10 -1.57
N VAL A 705 28.69 -13.64 -2.31
CA VAL A 705 29.59 -14.69 -1.80
C VAL A 705 30.40 -14.20 -0.60
N ALA A 706 31.02 -13.02 -0.70
CA ALA A 706 31.84 -12.45 0.36
C ALA A 706 31.03 -12.16 1.63
N GLU A 707 29.83 -11.57 1.49
CA GLU A 707 29.04 -11.13 2.62
C GLU A 707 28.28 -12.28 3.32
N LEU A 708 27.82 -13.30 2.59
CA LEU A 708 27.05 -14.41 3.15
C LEU A 708 27.85 -15.65 3.47
N PHE A 709 28.92 -15.93 2.74
CA PHE A 709 29.69 -17.14 2.89
C PHE A 709 31.13 -16.89 3.34
N GLY A 710 31.52 -15.61 3.48
CA GLY A 710 32.83 -15.23 4.01
C GLY A 710 33.01 -15.69 5.46
N SER A 711 34.15 -16.26 5.80
CA SER A 711 34.44 -16.81 7.14
C SER A 711 34.40 -15.77 8.28
N ALA A 712 34.51 -14.50 7.96
CA ALA A 712 34.46 -13.38 8.90
C ALA A 712 33.09 -12.67 8.98
N SER A 713 32.17 -12.97 8.07
CA SER A 713 30.94 -12.17 7.87
C SER A 713 30.03 -12.12 9.10
N PHE A 714 29.98 -13.21 9.86
CA PHE A 714 29.12 -13.37 11.05
C PHE A 714 29.90 -13.63 12.33
N ARG A 715 31.13 -13.11 12.41
CA ARG A 715 31.93 -13.17 13.65
C ARG A 715 31.58 -11.98 14.54
N PHE A 716 30.87 -12.27 15.60
CA PHE A 716 30.52 -11.30 16.65
C PHE A 716 31.22 -11.65 17.95
N ASP A 717 31.50 -10.64 18.79
CA ASP A 717 32.08 -10.86 20.12
C ASP A 717 31.11 -11.70 20.99
N PRO A 718 31.53 -12.85 21.52
CA PRO A 718 30.70 -13.67 22.39
C PRO A 718 30.15 -12.94 23.62
N ARG A 719 30.89 -11.96 24.15
CA ARG A 719 30.43 -11.13 25.28
C ARG A 719 29.26 -10.24 24.88
N ALA A 720 29.29 -9.65 23.67
CA ALA A 720 28.17 -8.88 23.13
C ALA A 720 26.98 -9.78 22.83
N MET A 721 27.24 -10.95 22.26
CA MET A 721 26.19 -11.93 21.96
C MET A 721 25.47 -12.44 23.21
N SER A 722 26.13 -12.57 24.32
CA SER A 722 25.51 -12.95 25.61
C SER A 722 24.68 -11.85 26.27
N ARG A 723 24.69 -10.63 25.70
CA ARG A 723 23.96 -9.45 26.19
C ARG A 723 22.82 -9.00 25.32
N LEU A 724 22.28 -9.86 24.44
CA LEU A 724 21.16 -9.56 23.58
C LEU A 724 19.85 -9.52 24.37
N GLY A 725 19.62 -8.41 25.10
CA GLY A 725 18.44 -8.21 25.93
C GLY A 725 17.14 -8.14 25.14
N ILE A 726 16.03 -8.47 25.81
CA ILE A 726 14.66 -8.29 25.29
C ILE A 726 13.89 -7.39 26.25
N ASP A 727 12.82 -6.78 25.76
CA ASP A 727 11.84 -6.15 26.63
C ASP A 727 10.99 -7.27 27.27
N HIS A 728 11.09 -7.42 28.60
CA HIS A 728 10.34 -8.45 29.34
C HIS A 728 8.88 -8.05 29.62
N HIS A 729 8.53 -6.78 29.46
CA HIS A 729 7.16 -6.31 29.62
C HIS A 729 6.36 -6.46 28.32
N GLU A 730 7.05 -6.38 27.18
CA GLU A 730 6.48 -6.58 25.85
C GLU A 730 7.24 -7.68 25.08
N PRO A 731 7.23 -8.93 25.54
CA PRO A 731 7.90 -10.01 24.83
C PRO A 731 7.16 -10.29 23.51
N ARG A 732 7.70 -9.74 22.42
CA ARG A 732 7.15 -9.92 21.08
C ARG A 732 7.64 -11.22 20.46
N THR A 733 7.10 -12.33 20.96
CA THR A 733 7.18 -13.58 20.22
C THR A 733 5.85 -13.81 19.52
N PRO A 734 5.75 -13.70 18.21
CA PRO A 734 4.53 -14.10 17.51
C PRO A 734 4.21 -15.55 17.89
N PRO A 735 2.97 -15.90 18.21
CA PRO A 735 2.56 -17.28 18.45
C PRO A 735 2.95 -18.12 17.21
N GLY A 736 3.75 -19.15 17.41
CA GLY A 736 4.21 -20.04 16.33
C GLY A 736 5.49 -19.64 15.60
N ALA A 737 6.19 -18.61 16.04
CA ALA A 737 7.54 -18.32 15.54
C ALA A 737 8.47 -19.47 15.96
N GLY A 738 8.96 -20.22 14.96
CA GLY A 738 9.93 -21.30 15.18
C GLY A 738 11.27 -20.81 15.72
N PRO A 739 12.13 -21.70 16.19
CA PRO A 739 13.49 -21.35 16.57
C PRO A 739 14.19 -20.66 15.40
N GLY A 740 14.66 -19.43 15.60
CA GLY A 740 15.32 -18.63 14.56
C GLY A 740 14.51 -17.45 14.02
N ALA A 741 13.22 -17.34 14.35
CA ALA A 741 12.40 -16.19 13.95
C ALA A 741 12.63 -14.91 14.79
N GLY A 742 13.72 -14.85 15.59
CA GLY A 742 14.13 -13.65 16.32
C GLY A 742 13.33 -13.30 17.57
N GLY A 743 12.25 -14.02 17.88
CA GLY A 743 11.31 -13.68 18.95
C GLY A 743 11.53 -14.34 20.31
N GLY A 744 12.41 -15.32 20.43
CA GLY A 744 12.71 -15.98 21.70
C GLY A 744 13.68 -15.17 22.60
N VAL A 745 13.71 -15.45 23.88
CA VAL A 745 14.69 -14.86 24.82
C VAL A 745 16.11 -15.15 24.31
N ASP A 746 16.34 -16.38 23.87
CA ASP A 746 17.61 -16.81 23.27
C ASP A 746 17.57 -16.55 21.74
N PHE A 747 18.53 -15.75 21.29
CA PHE A 747 18.65 -15.37 19.88
C PHE A 747 19.48 -16.40 19.13
N SER A 748 18.91 -17.09 18.14
CA SER A 748 19.62 -18.01 17.28
C SER A 748 20.32 -17.28 16.12
N LEU A 749 21.61 -16.94 16.31
CA LEU A 749 22.42 -16.40 15.21
C LEU A 749 22.52 -17.38 14.03
N PRO A 750 22.78 -18.70 14.24
CA PRO A 750 22.80 -19.65 13.12
C PRO A 750 21.48 -19.70 12.34
N GLY A 751 20.34 -19.64 13.03
CA GLY A 751 19.03 -19.61 12.38
C GLY A 751 18.80 -18.35 11.53
N ALA A 752 19.22 -17.18 12.03
CA ALA A 752 19.13 -15.93 11.29
C ALA A 752 20.06 -15.92 10.06
N VAL A 753 21.30 -16.40 10.21
CA VAL A 753 22.27 -16.53 9.12
C VAL A 753 21.76 -17.51 8.05
N LEU A 754 21.24 -18.66 8.46
CA LEU A 754 20.65 -19.65 7.56
C LEU A 754 19.50 -19.03 6.73
N THR A 755 18.66 -18.21 7.34
CA THR A 755 17.57 -17.52 6.64
C THR A 755 18.10 -16.61 5.55
N LEU A 756 19.15 -15.82 5.82
CA LEU A 756 19.78 -14.95 4.83
C LEU A 756 20.45 -15.74 3.70
N GLN A 757 21.17 -16.82 4.04
CA GLN A 757 21.84 -17.69 3.07
C GLN A 757 20.83 -18.38 2.15
N ARG A 758 19.74 -18.93 2.71
CA ARG A 758 18.66 -19.54 1.95
C ARG A 758 18.02 -18.54 0.98
N GLY A 759 17.67 -17.36 1.44
CA GLY A 759 17.06 -16.34 0.57
C GLY A 759 17.92 -16.02 -0.65
N ALA A 760 19.23 -15.94 -0.48
CA ALA A 760 20.16 -15.74 -1.61
C ALA A 760 20.28 -16.98 -2.50
N LEU A 761 20.39 -18.19 -1.92
CA LEU A 761 20.45 -19.44 -2.69
C LEU A 761 19.15 -19.69 -3.46
N ASP A 762 18.00 -19.49 -2.85
CA ASP A 762 16.69 -19.63 -3.53
C ASP A 762 16.58 -18.73 -4.75
N ALA A 763 17.11 -17.49 -4.66
CA ALA A 763 17.15 -16.56 -5.79
C ALA A 763 18.14 -17.04 -6.89
N LEU A 764 19.36 -17.46 -6.49
CA LEU A 764 20.46 -17.74 -7.40
C LEU A 764 20.48 -19.18 -7.95
N MET A 765 19.69 -20.09 -7.37
CA MET A 765 19.53 -21.47 -7.81
C MET A 765 18.18 -21.76 -8.47
N SER A 766 17.36 -20.72 -8.69
CA SER A 766 16.02 -20.88 -9.24
C SER A 766 16.02 -21.20 -10.73
N ASP A 767 15.04 -21.99 -11.18
CA ASP A 767 14.75 -22.23 -12.61
C ASP A 767 14.51 -20.91 -13.36
N ALA A 768 13.91 -19.92 -12.68
CA ALA A 768 13.67 -18.60 -13.23
C ALA A 768 14.99 -17.89 -13.58
N LEU A 769 16.03 -18.01 -12.76
CA LEU A 769 17.35 -17.47 -13.07
C LEU A 769 17.99 -18.22 -14.24
N ALA A 770 17.94 -19.55 -14.22
CA ALA A 770 18.47 -20.37 -15.31
C ALA A 770 17.84 -19.95 -16.65
N GLY A 771 16.52 -19.79 -16.68
CA GLY A 771 15.80 -19.30 -17.86
C GLY A 771 16.24 -17.91 -18.30
N ARG A 772 16.39 -16.93 -17.37
CA ARG A 772 16.84 -15.58 -17.72
C ARG A 772 18.26 -15.53 -18.29
N LEU A 773 19.19 -16.35 -17.75
CA LEU A 773 20.55 -16.44 -18.25
C LEU A 773 20.59 -17.03 -19.65
N ALA A 774 19.78 -18.07 -19.93
CA ALA A 774 19.61 -18.63 -21.26
C ALA A 774 18.98 -17.61 -22.23
N ASP A 775 17.93 -16.88 -21.82
CA ASP A 775 17.29 -15.84 -22.62
C ASP A 775 18.26 -14.69 -22.99
N ALA A 776 19.25 -14.42 -22.16
CA ALA A 776 20.25 -13.40 -22.43
C ALA A 776 21.09 -13.73 -23.70
N GLU A 777 21.26 -15.00 -24.06
CA GLU A 777 21.96 -15.42 -25.27
C GLU A 777 21.34 -14.80 -26.52
N SER A 778 20.01 -14.64 -26.55
CA SER A 778 19.33 -14.02 -27.69
C SER A 778 19.48 -12.52 -27.79
N LYS A 779 20.00 -11.85 -26.73
CA LYS A 779 20.08 -10.40 -26.59
C LYS A 779 21.52 -9.85 -26.57
N VAL A 780 22.52 -10.73 -26.50
CA VAL A 780 23.94 -10.36 -26.42
C VAL A 780 24.70 -10.94 -27.60
N ALA A 781 25.30 -10.10 -28.39
CA ALA A 781 25.98 -10.53 -29.62
C ALA A 781 27.29 -11.32 -29.39
N ASP A 782 28.02 -11.03 -28.31
CA ASP A 782 29.27 -11.70 -27.96
C ASP A 782 29.07 -12.68 -26.79
N PRO A 783 29.12 -14.00 -27.01
CA PRO A 783 28.95 -15.01 -25.96
C PRO A 783 29.92 -14.85 -24.77
N ARG A 784 31.08 -14.21 -24.95
CA ARG A 784 32.05 -13.96 -23.88
C ARG A 784 31.52 -12.90 -22.87
N GLN A 785 30.52 -12.14 -23.24
CA GLN A 785 29.85 -11.18 -22.38
C GLN A 785 28.66 -11.77 -21.61
N LEU A 786 28.48 -13.06 -21.66
CA LEU A 786 27.46 -13.80 -20.93
C LEU A 786 28.00 -14.32 -19.59
N LEU A 787 27.16 -14.31 -18.58
CA LEU A 787 27.30 -15.12 -17.38
C LEU A 787 26.46 -16.38 -17.58
N THR A 788 27.05 -17.54 -17.38
CA THR A 788 26.31 -18.81 -17.53
C THR A 788 25.76 -19.28 -16.18
N TYR A 789 24.66 -20.04 -16.20
CA TYR A 789 24.13 -20.65 -14.98
C TYR A 789 25.14 -21.60 -14.33
N ALA A 790 25.90 -22.35 -15.14
CA ALA A 790 26.97 -23.24 -14.64
C ALA A 790 28.05 -22.44 -13.86
N GLU A 791 28.43 -21.25 -14.34
CA GLU A 791 29.40 -20.40 -13.62
C GLU A 791 28.83 -19.93 -12.29
N VAL A 792 27.54 -19.57 -12.22
CA VAL A 792 26.87 -19.18 -10.97
C VAL A 792 26.90 -20.33 -9.98
N GLN A 793 26.50 -21.54 -10.40
CA GLN A 793 26.50 -22.73 -9.55
C GLN A 793 27.90 -23.12 -9.06
N ASP A 794 28.91 -23.06 -9.91
CA ASP A 794 30.32 -23.36 -9.54
C ASP A 794 30.82 -22.39 -8.47
N ARG A 795 30.55 -21.07 -8.64
CA ARG A 795 30.94 -20.04 -7.64
C ARG A 795 30.24 -20.23 -6.32
N LEU A 796 28.91 -20.53 -6.32
CA LEU A 796 28.15 -20.81 -5.12
C LEU A 796 28.64 -22.07 -4.42
N ALA A 797 28.85 -23.17 -5.16
CA ALA A 797 29.39 -24.42 -4.61
C ALA A 797 30.76 -24.20 -3.95
N LYS A 798 31.67 -23.50 -4.64
CA LYS A 798 32.99 -23.14 -4.05
C LYS A 798 32.86 -22.29 -2.78
N ALA A 799 31.92 -21.37 -2.74
CA ALA A 799 31.70 -20.52 -1.57
C ALA A 799 31.12 -21.30 -0.39
N VAL A 800 30.11 -22.11 -0.61
CA VAL A 800 29.44 -22.93 0.42
C VAL A 800 30.41 -23.98 1.01
N TRP A 801 31.24 -24.60 0.17
CA TRP A 801 32.17 -25.68 0.56
C TRP A 801 33.61 -25.20 0.76
N SER A 802 33.87 -23.89 0.79
CA SER A 802 35.26 -23.37 0.85
C SER A 802 36.07 -23.88 2.03
N GLU A 803 35.45 -24.13 3.20
CA GLU A 803 36.15 -24.63 4.39
C GLU A 803 36.58 -26.11 4.24
N LEU A 804 35.88 -26.88 3.44
CA LEU A 804 36.27 -28.27 3.13
C LEU A 804 37.38 -28.32 2.10
N ALA A 805 37.43 -27.38 1.18
CA ALA A 805 38.45 -27.30 0.14
C ALA A 805 39.81 -26.91 0.70
N ASP A 806 39.86 -26.10 1.77
CA ASP A 806 41.10 -25.67 2.44
C ASP A 806 41.75 -26.80 3.27
N GLY A 807 41.25 -28.03 3.17
CA GLY A 807 41.92 -29.26 3.62
C GLY A 807 42.11 -29.36 5.13
N GLY A 808 41.30 -28.73 5.95
CA GLY A 808 41.30 -28.98 7.39
C GLY A 808 42.64 -28.71 8.12
N ARG A 809 43.55 -27.91 7.56
CA ARG A 809 44.86 -27.60 8.18
C ARG A 809 44.80 -26.71 9.41
N GLY A 810 43.65 -26.35 9.89
CA GLY A 810 43.38 -25.82 11.21
C GLY A 810 42.28 -26.67 11.83
N GLY A 811 42.60 -27.53 12.79
CA GLY A 811 41.59 -28.22 13.56
C GLY A 811 40.51 -27.24 14.02
N PRO A 812 39.26 -27.67 14.27
CA PRO A 812 38.16 -26.77 14.58
C PRO A 812 38.57 -25.88 15.74
N SER A 813 38.86 -24.62 15.46
CA SER A 813 39.05 -23.65 16.52
C SER A 813 37.72 -23.61 17.29
N PRO A 814 37.72 -23.87 18.62
CA PRO A 814 36.49 -23.81 19.42
C PRO A 814 35.81 -22.44 19.38
N ARG A 815 36.37 -21.49 18.65
CA ARG A 815 35.89 -20.11 18.49
C ARG A 815 35.29 -19.79 17.14
N GLN A 816 35.19 -20.74 16.21
CA GLN A 816 34.45 -20.56 14.94
C GLN A 816 32.98 -20.85 15.18
N GLN A 817 32.16 -19.84 15.08
CA GLN A 817 30.71 -20.08 15.00
C GLN A 817 30.45 -20.98 13.79
N PRO A 818 29.64 -22.06 13.93
CA PRO A 818 29.35 -22.91 12.81
C PRO A 818 28.68 -22.11 11.70
N ARG A 819 29.16 -22.24 10.48
CA ARG A 819 28.35 -21.86 9.32
C ARG A 819 27.08 -22.69 9.34
N ALA A 820 25.95 -22.08 9.09
CA ALA A 820 24.75 -22.81 8.81
C ALA A 820 25.00 -23.60 7.52
N GLY A 821 25.12 -24.92 7.64
CA GLY A 821 25.24 -25.79 6.49
C GLY A 821 23.98 -25.71 5.61
N PRO A 822 24.07 -26.09 4.34
CA PRO A 822 22.88 -26.14 3.48
C PRO A 822 21.83 -27.05 4.13
N PRO A 823 20.56 -26.73 4.00
CA PRO A 823 19.50 -27.55 4.56
C PRO A 823 19.54 -28.94 3.94
N ARG A 824 19.39 -29.96 4.77
CA ARG A 824 19.45 -31.40 4.35
C ARG A 824 18.45 -31.78 3.23
N GLY A 825 17.52 -30.91 2.86
CA GLY A 825 16.52 -31.17 1.80
C GLY A 825 16.96 -30.81 0.39
N GLU A 826 17.97 -29.95 0.20
CA GLU A 826 18.32 -29.43 -1.12
C GLU A 826 19.39 -30.27 -1.86
N LEU A 827 20.14 -31.12 -1.15
CA LEU A 827 21.09 -32.05 -1.78
C LEU A 827 20.41 -33.20 -2.55
N GLY A 828 19.11 -33.44 -2.32
CA GLY A 828 18.35 -34.46 -3.04
C GLY A 828 18.01 -34.12 -4.50
N HIS A 829 18.16 -32.84 -4.91
CA HIS A 829 17.90 -32.44 -6.30
C HIS A 829 19.12 -32.53 -7.23
N VAL A 830 20.33 -32.63 -6.68
CA VAL A 830 21.56 -32.68 -7.50
C VAL A 830 21.86 -34.10 -8.02
N GLU A 831 21.24 -35.14 -7.44
CA GLU A 831 21.54 -36.55 -7.81
C GLU A 831 20.47 -37.26 -8.69
N ARG A 832 19.47 -36.58 -9.21
CA ARG A 832 18.61 -37.18 -10.23
C ARG A 832 19.11 -36.87 -11.63
N GLY A 833 20.13 -37.57 -12.03
CA GLY A 833 20.38 -37.82 -13.44
C GLY A 833 19.20 -38.61 -14.06
N PRO A 834 18.98 -38.57 -15.38
CA PRO A 834 17.83 -39.20 -16.01
C PRO A 834 17.94 -40.71 -15.85
N GLU A 835 17.03 -41.32 -15.10
CA GLU A 835 16.85 -42.79 -15.18
C GLU A 835 16.32 -43.11 -16.58
N GLY A 836 17.18 -43.80 -17.37
CA GLY A 836 16.78 -44.43 -18.60
C GLY A 836 15.72 -45.51 -18.31
N PRO A 837 14.88 -45.87 -19.31
CA PRO A 837 13.79 -46.81 -19.12
C PRO A 837 14.33 -48.21 -18.81
N ALA A 838 14.06 -48.71 -17.64
CA ALA A 838 14.28 -50.12 -17.31
C ALA A 838 13.25 -50.99 -18.06
N GLY A 839 13.77 -51.86 -18.89
CA GLY A 839 12.99 -52.79 -19.71
C GLY A 839 12.17 -53.77 -18.86
N GLU A 840 11.07 -54.15 -19.48
CA GLU A 840 10.24 -55.30 -19.09
C GLU A 840 11.03 -56.56 -18.94
N ALA A 841 10.91 -57.25 -17.82
CA ALA A 841 11.06 -58.68 -17.76
C ALA A 841 10.26 -59.32 -16.62
N GLY A 842 9.19 -59.95 -16.95
CA GLY A 842 8.83 -61.28 -16.54
C GLY A 842 8.33 -61.55 -15.10
N ARG A 843 7.03 -61.75 -15.04
CA ARG A 843 6.19 -62.61 -14.15
C ARG A 843 5.53 -61.86 -12.96
#